data_664e1210e8cdad925d1fc097d1f10bfe
#
_entry.id   664e1210e8cdad925d1fc097d1f10bfe
#
_cell.length_a   1.000
_cell.length_b   1.000
_cell.length_c   1.000
_cell.angle_alpha   90.00
_cell.angle_beta   90.00
_cell.angle_gamma   90.00
#
_symmetry.space_group_name_H-M   'P 1'
#
loop_
_entity.id
_entity.type
_entity.pdbx_description
1 polymer ?
#
loop_
_entity_poly.entity_id
_entity_poly.type
_entity_poly.pdbx_seq_one_letter_code
_entity_poly.pdbx_strand_id
1 'polypeptide(L)'
;MRLRAIVSSIFLLLSLAVPQLHARVLRVEIASRADVLGGKPFGDAGAYERITGRVFFSLPIANQHNQRIVDLSNAVNLKNGEIEFSSDFVAIRPKDAHKGNGSMLLEVPNRGRARILSLVDGGDQDLAGDAGDAWLLRNGFTVVSLGWQWDADGPGALRFFAPVAKDNGKTITGLLRGDLMPSQPMQEIPLGHLIMGSIGGTEYSVAAPDDPGNVLTVRNSREAVRTLIPRAEWQFAHTVDGKLTPSDRHIHLNRGFQPGKIYEYVYAVADPVVAGGGFAAIRDFASYAKHTPDAVTPVARVYGEGISQNGRFLRDFLYQGFNADEDGRIALDGVLAHVAGAGRGSFNYRFAQPSRDAQPTSSVFFPTDIFPFTDLPEKDPLTGETAGLLDRATADKVVPKIFFSNTSYEYWGRAAALIHTSADGKQEAPIADNVRIYHFTGLQHFPGPFPPEQGKGDLLGQQPQSPLAIKYFWRSMIANMDAWVRSNTLPPPSSYPKIADGTLVPLLAYAFPKIPGVNQPHEANEGSRLDFGPNWRDGVLTMQPPKVGEPFPVLVPQVDADGNERDGVRLPEITIPLATYASWNLRDPAIGAPDQRVAFEASYIAFPKTAAERQKTADPRKSIAERYSSPEDYLTRYKSAVDDLVKQRWILPEDREALIHRGEQEWAEATK
;
A
#
# COMPACT_ATOMS: atom_id res chain seq x y z
N MET A 1 -53.72 60.44 39.51
CA MET A 1 -52.92 60.17 38.32
C MET A 1 -51.54 59.74 38.74
N ARG A 2 -51.21 58.42 38.61
CA ARG A 2 -49.90 57.85 38.96
C ARG A 2 -49.29 57.36 37.65
N LEU A 3 -48.19 57.99 37.24
CA LEU A 3 -47.36 57.59 36.09
C LEU A 3 -46.54 56.36 36.47
N ARG A 4 -46.69 55.26 35.74
CA ARG A 4 -45.83 54.12 35.84
C ARG A 4 -44.73 54.24 34.77
N ALA A 5 -43.49 54.33 35.20
CA ALA A 5 -42.29 54.23 34.35
C ALA A 5 -41.97 52.72 34.10
N ILE A 6 -41.92 52.36 32.82
CA ILE A 6 -41.46 51.04 32.38
C ILE A 6 -39.96 51.16 32.10
N VAL A 7 -39.13 50.46 32.91
CA VAL A 7 -37.70 50.31 32.66
C VAL A 7 -37.50 49.06 31.81
N SER A 8 -37.15 49.23 30.52
CA SER A 8 -36.75 48.14 29.63
C SER A 8 -35.26 47.83 29.83
N SER A 9 -34.94 46.70 30.46
CA SER A 9 -33.59 46.19 30.55
C SER A 9 -33.22 45.48 29.26
N ILE A 10 -32.34 46.08 28.47
CA ILE A 10 -31.71 45.45 27.30
C ILE A 10 -30.56 44.55 27.83
N PHE A 11 -30.76 43.22 27.80
CA PHE A 11 -29.69 42.25 27.99
C PHE A 11 -28.87 42.18 26.70
N LEU A 12 -27.69 42.78 26.70
CA LEU A 12 -26.69 42.63 25.64
C LEU A 12 -26.01 41.24 25.85
N LEU A 13 -26.45 40.23 25.09
CA LEU A 13 -25.74 38.97 24.99
C LEU A 13 -24.42 39.22 24.22
N LEU A 14 -23.32 39.43 24.93
CA LEU A 14 -21.98 39.27 24.39
C LEU A 14 -21.77 37.76 24.14
N SER A 15 -21.97 37.33 22.92
CA SER A 15 -21.42 36.02 22.45
C SER A 15 -19.90 36.18 22.43
N LEU A 16 -19.25 35.69 23.48
CA LEU A 16 -17.83 35.38 23.45
C LEU A 16 -17.64 34.31 22.34
N ALA A 17 -17.20 34.74 21.16
CA ALA A 17 -16.69 33.85 20.16
C ALA A 17 -15.41 33.20 20.78
N VAL A 18 -15.59 32.02 21.37
CA VAL A 18 -14.46 31.16 21.68
C VAL A 18 -13.82 30.85 20.33
N PRO A 19 -12.56 31.18 20.08
CA PRO A 19 -11.91 30.78 18.86
C PRO A 19 -11.99 29.25 18.81
N GLN A 20 -12.72 28.72 17.83
CA GLN A 20 -12.72 27.30 17.58
C GLN A 20 -11.28 26.94 17.19
N LEU A 21 -10.64 26.14 18.02
CA LEU A 21 -9.33 25.58 17.76
C LEU A 21 -9.53 24.48 16.70
N HIS A 22 -9.26 24.81 15.45
CA HIS A 22 -9.32 23.86 14.34
C HIS A 22 -7.94 23.30 14.07
N ALA A 23 -7.84 22.00 13.74
CA ALA A 23 -6.63 21.47 13.10
C ALA A 23 -6.41 22.27 11.84
N ARG A 24 -5.23 22.80 11.75
CA ARG A 24 -4.97 23.72 10.67
C ARG A 24 -3.57 23.56 10.14
N VAL A 25 -3.48 23.73 8.86
CA VAL A 25 -2.25 24.14 8.25
C VAL A 25 -1.92 25.54 8.80
N LEU A 26 -0.87 25.62 9.62
CA LEU A 26 -0.42 26.89 10.19
C LEU A 26 0.22 27.78 9.13
N ARG A 27 1.06 27.17 8.29
CA ARG A 27 1.75 27.80 7.17
C ARG A 27 2.28 26.78 6.20
N VAL A 28 2.57 27.23 4.99
CA VAL A 28 3.27 26.48 3.96
C VAL A 28 4.53 27.26 3.58
N GLU A 29 5.68 26.62 3.77
CA GLU A 29 6.97 27.16 3.36
C GLU A 29 7.34 26.57 2.00
N ILE A 30 7.43 27.41 0.97
CA ILE A 30 7.77 27.01 -0.38
C ILE A 30 9.29 27.06 -0.53
N ALA A 31 9.91 25.90 -0.79
CA ALA A 31 11.33 25.78 -1.05
C ALA A 31 11.68 26.09 -2.51
N SER A 32 10.82 25.64 -3.44
CA SER A 32 11.00 25.94 -4.87
C SER A 32 9.66 26.01 -5.60
N ARG A 33 9.64 26.81 -6.66
CA ARG A 33 8.54 26.90 -7.62
C ARG A 33 9.14 27.01 -9.02
N ALA A 34 8.79 26.10 -9.92
CA ALA A 34 9.33 26.04 -11.26
C ALA A 34 8.25 25.62 -12.28
N ASP A 35 8.38 26.08 -13.50
CA ASP A 35 7.51 25.64 -14.59
C ASP A 35 7.82 24.19 -14.97
N VAL A 36 6.79 23.37 -15.13
CA VAL A 36 6.91 22.02 -15.67
C VAL A 36 7.29 22.11 -17.14
N LEU A 37 8.35 21.41 -17.55
CA LEU A 37 8.87 21.36 -18.93
C LEU A 37 8.95 22.74 -19.59
N GLY A 38 9.50 23.74 -18.88
CA GLY A 38 9.68 25.09 -19.39
C GLY A 38 8.40 25.85 -19.69
N GLY A 39 7.27 25.49 -19.07
CA GLY A 39 5.96 26.14 -19.26
C GLY A 39 5.19 25.66 -20.48
N LYS A 40 5.54 24.49 -21.04
CA LYS A 40 4.78 23.85 -22.12
C LYS A 40 3.32 23.62 -21.69
N PRO A 41 2.31 23.97 -22.50
CA PRO A 41 0.93 23.73 -22.17
C PRO A 41 0.54 22.26 -22.34
N PHE A 42 -0.36 21.77 -21.48
CA PHE A 42 -0.94 20.42 -21.51
C PHE A 42 -2.44 20.51 -21.85
N GLY A 43 -2.78 20.45 -23.11
CA GLY A 43 -4.16 20.60 -23.58
C GLY A 43 -4.82 21.89 -23.06
N ASP A 44 -6.10 21.79 -22.72
CA ASP A 44 -6.90 22.93 -22.21
C ASP A 44 -6.51 23.35 -20.79
N ALA A 45 -5.87 22.46 -20.03
CA ALA A 45 -5.37 22.76 -18.66
C ALA A 45 -4.21 23.76 -18.67
N GLY A 46 -3.55 23.99 -19.83
CA GLY A 46 -2.49 24.98 -19.99
C GLY A 46 -1.18 24.54 -19.33
N ALA A 47 -0.35 25.53 -19.00
CA ALA A 47 0.94 25.28 -18.36
C ALA A 47 0.78 24.86 -16.90
N TYR A 48 1.71 24.01 -16.43
CA TYR A 48 1.78 23.54 -15.05
C TYR A 48 3.01 24.09 -14.33
N GLU A 49 2.92 24.18 -13.02
CA GLU A 49 4.03 24.45 -12.13
C GLU A 49 4.25 23.30 -11.14
N ARG A 50 5.50 23.11 -10.78
CA ARG A 50 5.93 22.22 -9.71
C ARG A 50 6.34 23.05 -8.49
N ILE A 51 5.75 22.73 -7.35
CA ILE A 51 6.00 23.40 -6.07
C ILE A 51 6.54 22.35 -5.11
N THR A 52 7.65 22.67 -4.43
CA THR A 52 8.15 21.84 -3.31
C THR A 52 8.26 22.69 -2.07
N GLY A 53 8.14 22.05 -0.92
CA GLY A 53 8.24 22.77 0.34
C GLY A 53 7.85 21.92 1.55
N ARG A 54 7.45 22.62 2.60
CA ARG A 54 7.03 22.01 3.86
C ARG A 54 5.74 22.64 4.36
N VAL A 55 4.82 21.80 4.77
CA VAL A 55 3.57 22.18 5.42
C VAL A 55 3.73 22.00 6.93
N PHE A 56 3.32 22.99 7.71
CA PHE A 56 3.32 22.98 9.17
C PHE A 56 1.89 22.91 9.68
N PHE A 57 1.66 22.05 10.66
CA PHE A 57 0.36 21.74 11.21
C PHE A 57 0.32 21.93 12.71
N SER A 58 -0.86 22.20 13.27
CA SER A 58 -1.16 22.15 14.69
C SER A 58 -2.34 21.22 14.94
N LEU A 59 -2.27 20.41 15.99
CA LEU A 59 -3.33 19.51 16.44
C LEU A 59 -3.73 19.81 17.88
N PRO A 60 -4.96 20.26 18.15
CA PRO A 60 -5.52 20.32 19.48
C PRO A 60 -5.79 18.91 20.01
N ILE A 61 -5.19 18.56 21.16
CA ILE A 61 -5.32 17.23 21.75
C ILE A 61 -6.75 16.93 22.28
N ALA A 62 -7.54 17.99 22.53
CA ALA A 62 -8.92 17.87 23.02
C ALA A 62 -9.93 17.53 21.92
N ASN A 63 -9.57 17.70 20.62
CA ASN A 63 -10.49 17.39 19.53
C ASN A 63 -10.68 15.88 19.42
N GLN A 64 -11.95 15.43 19.35
CA GLN A 64 -12.31 14.01 19.34
C GLN A 64 -11.68 13.24 18.17
N HIS A 65 -11.48 13.87 17.01
CA HIS A 65 -10.89 13.25 15.81
C HIS A 65 -9.35 13.10 15.91
N ASN A 66 -8.72 13.70 16.93
CA ASN A 66 -7.28 13.57 17.20
C ASN A 66 -6.96 12.57 18.32
N GLN A 67 -7.92 12.28 19.22
CA GLN A 67 -7.71 11.46 20.42
C GLN A 67 -7.24 10.03 20.13
N ARG A 68 -7.39 9.57 18.89
CA ARG A 68 -6.92 8.24 18.47
C ARG A 68 -5.41 8.18 18.18
N ILE A 69 -4.75 9.33 18.05
CA ILE A 69 -3.30 9.37 17.81
C ILE A 69 -2.60 8.91 19.09
N VAL A 70 -1.89 7.80 18.97
CA VAL A 70 -1.18 7.19 20.12
C VAL A 70 -0.11 8.15 20.64
N ASP A 71 -0.05 8.27 21.96
CA ASP A 71 0.87 9.17 22.68
C ASP A 71 0.73 10.68 22.36
N LEU A 72 -0.38 11.11 21.77
CA LEU A 72 -0.59 12.52 21.41
C LEU A 72 -0.41 13.46 22.62
N SER A 73 -0.98 13.11 23.78
CA SER A 73 -0.89 13.90 25.00
C SER A 73 0.49 13.84 25.68
N ASN A 74 1.34 12.91 25.26
CA ASN A 74 2.69 12.70 25.75
C ASN A 74 3.76 13.39 24.89
N ALA A 75 3.36 14.09 23.81
CA ALA A 75 4.28 14.76 22.91
C ALA A 75 5.11 15.84 23.64
N VAL A 76 6.43 15.83 23.46
CA VAL A 76 7.36 16.73 24.17
C VAL A 76 7.17 18.22 23.85
N ASN A 77 6.53 18.51 22.72
CA ASN A 77 6.23 19.88 22.28
C ASN A 77 4.79 20.32 22.55
N LEU A 78 4.05 19.56 23.37
CA LEU A 78 2.69 19.95 23.78
C LEU A 78 2.72 21.29 24.49
N LYS A 79 2.02 22.27 23.93
CA LYS A 79 1.93 23.62 24.46
C LYS A 79 0.53 24.18 24.25
N ASN A 80 -0.08 24.76 25.28
CA ASN A 80 -1.43 25.32 25.23
C ASN A 80 -2.52 24.36 24.72
N GLY A 81 -2.34 23.05 24.94
CA GLY A 81 -3.28 22.02 24.46
C GLY A 81 -3.12 21.63 22.99
N GLU A 82 -2.08 22.09 22.31
CA GLU A 82 -1.78 21.77 20.92
C GLU A 82 -0.36 21.19 20.76
N ILE A 83 -0.17 20.33 19.76
CA ILE A 83 1.14 19.90 19.28
C ILE A 83 1.37 20.42 17.87
N GLU A 84 2.63 20.66 17.51
CA GLU A 84 3.03 21.02 16.16
C GLU A 84 3.84 19.90 15.51
N PHE A 85 3.66 19.74 14.20
CA PHE A 85 4.43 18.84 13.35
C PHE A 85 4.49 19.38 11.93
N SER A 86 5.25 18.73 11.05
CA SER A 86 5.38 19.19 9.66
C SER A 86 5.61 18.06 8.69
N SER A 87 5.32 18.31 7.40
CA SER A 87 5.51 17.37 6.30
C SER A 87 6.14 18.04 5.10
N ASP A 88 7.08 17.36 4.46
CA ASP A 88 7.54 17.73 3.12
C ASP A 88 6.46 17.41 2.09
N PHE A 89 6.38 18.22 1.03
CA PHE A 89 5.44 17.98 -0.07
C PHE A 89 6.02 18.34 -1.42
N VAL A 90 5.44 17.70 -2.45
CA VAL A 90 5.58 18.10 -3.86
C VAL A 90 4.18 18.25 -4.43
N ALA A 91 3.91 19.37 -5.07
CA ALA A 91 2.65 19.61 -5.77
C ALA A 91 2.92 19.96 -7.23
N ILE A 92 2.11 19.41 -8.12
CA ILE A 92 2.10 19.68 -9.56
C ILE A 92 0.68 20.10 -9.90
N ARG A 93 0.51 21.34 -10.34
CA ARG A 93 -0.81 21.93 -10.55
C ARG A 93 -0.85 22.82 -11.78
N PRO A 94 -2.03 23.05 -12.38
CA PRO A 94 -2.20 24.10 -13.37
C PRO A 94 -1.76 25.47 -12.81
N LYS A 95 -0.98 26.24 -13.56
CA LYS A 95 -0.62 27.64 -13.18
C LYS A 95 -1.85 28.51 -13.02
N ASP A 96 -2.83 28.33 -13.89
CA ASP A 96 -4.15 28.90 -13.77
C ASP A 96 -5.10 27.85 -13.17
N ALA A 97 -5.43 28.01 -11.90
CA ALA A 97 -6.29 27.07 -11.17
C ALA A 97 -7.68 26.89 -11.83
N HIS A 98 -8.20 27.90 -12.56
CA HIS A 98 -9.48 27.81 -13.25
C HIS A 98 -9.47 26.90 -14.48
N LYS A 99 -8.27 26.54 -15.00
CA LYS A 99 -8.09 25.59 -16.09
C LYS A 99 -7.94 24.15 -15.63
N GLY A 100 -7.76 23.92 -14.32
CA GLY A 100 -7.79 22.59 -13.73
C GLY A 100 -9.22 22.02 -13.69
N ASN A 101 -9.33 20.70 -13.55
CA ASN A 101 -10.62 20.01 -13.41
C ASN A 101 -11.24 20.13 -11.99
N GLY A 102 -10.54 20.79 -11.07
CA GLY A 102 -10.96 20.99 -9.68
C GLY A 102 -10.79 19.73 -8.79
N SER A 103 -10.08 18.73 -9.26
CA SER A 103 -9.79 17.50 -8.53
C SER A 103 -8.29 17.36 -8.23
N MET A 104 -7.97 16.95 -7.02
CA MET A 104 -6.62 16.61 -6.58
C MET A 104 -6.47 15.10 -6.44
N LEU A 105 -5.40 14.55 -6.99
CA LEU A 105 -4.90 13.24 -6.63
C LEU A 105 -3.85 13.44 -5.54
N LEU A 106 -4.21 13.08 -4.30
CA LEU A 106 -3.32 13.17 -3.13
C LEU A 106 -2.67 11.82 -2.91
N GLU A 107 -1.45 11.70 -3.41
CA GLU A 107 -0.63 10.52 -3.22
C GLU A 107 -0.10 10.46 -1.79
N VAL A 108 -0.27 9.30 -1.17
CA VAL A 108 0.41 8.91 0.07
C VAL A 108 1.72 8.22 -0.35
N PRO A 109 2.90 8.88 -0.31
CA PRO A 109 4.11 8.36 -0.95
C PRO A 109 4.73 7.18 -0.19
N ASN A 110 5.11 6.12 -0.90
CA ASN A 110 5.71 4.92 -0.34
C ASN A 110 7.17 5.17 0.05
N ARG A 111 7.46 5.14 1.35
CA ARG A 111 8.78 5.48 1.93
C ARG A 111 9.31 6.82 1.43
N GLY A 112 8.40 7.80 1.38
CA GLY A 112 8.71 9.16 0.95
C GLY A 112 8.89 9.34 -0.56
N ARG A 113 8.67 8.31 -1.39
CA ARG A 113 8.88 8.37 -2.85
C ARG A 113 7.56 8.53 -3.58
N ALA A 114 7.37 9.65 -4.23
CA ALA A 114 6.29 9.90 -5.17
C ALA A 114 6.41 8.97 -6.39
N ARG A 115 5.31 8.38 -6.86
CA ARG A 115 5.33 7.41 -7.98
C ARG A 115 4.16 7.54 -8.94
N ILE A 116 3.13 8.27 -8.56
CA ILE A 116 1.86 8.26 -9.31
C ILE A 116 2.04 8.74 -10.75
N LEU A 117 2.86 9.77 -10.98
CA LEU A 117 3.12 10.29 -12.33
C LEU A 117 3.83 9.27 -13.22
N SER A 118 4.88 8.63 -12.73
CA SER A 118 5.55 7.59 -13.50
C SER A 118 4.67 6.37 -13.76
N LEU A 119 3.81 6.01 -12.80
CA LEU A 119 2.91 4.87 -12.93
C LEU A 119 1.78 5.13 -13.94
N VAL A 120 1.20 6.32 -13.92
CA VAL A 120 0.04 6.69 -14.75
C VAL A 120 0.48 7.23 -16.12
N ASP A 121 1.44 8.15 -16.13
CA ASP A 121 1.86 8.86 -17.34
C ASP A 121 3.11 8.25 -18.00
N GLY A 122 3.91 7.48 -17.24
CA GLY A 122 5.14 6.85 -17.74
C GLY A 122 6.34 7.79 -17.83
N GLY A 123 6.23 9.02 -17.31
CA GLY A 123 7.31 10.00 -17.26
C GLY A 123 8.15 9.94 -15.99
N ASP A 124 8.99 10.96 -15.82
CA ASP A 124 9.77 11.14 -14.59
C ASP A 124 8.86 11.42 -13.40
N GLN A 125 9.21 10.86 -12.24
CA GLN A 125 8.44 11.06 -11.00
C GLN A 125 8.41 12.52 -10.54
N ASP A 126 9.45 13.28 -10.85
CA ASP A 126 9.59 14.69 -10.48
C ASP A 126 9.30 15.66 -11.63
N LEU A 127 8.94 15.14 -12.81
CA LEU A 127 8.74 15.90 -14.05
C LEU A 127 9.95 16.81 -14.41
N ALA A 128 11.16 16.38 -14.10
CA ALA A 128 12.36 17.17 -14.35
C ALA A 128 12.71 17.24 -15.85
N GLY A 129 12.44 16.19 -16.60
CA GLY A 129 12.80 16.10 -18.02
C GLY A 129 11.74 15.48 -18.92
N ASP A 130 10.90 14.59 -18.38
CA ASP A 130 9.88 13.87 -19.14
C ASP A 130 8.56 13.79 -18.38
N ALA A 131 7.46 14.13 -19.02
CA ALA A 131 6.10 13.97 -18.48
C ALA A 131 5.40 12.70 -19.00
N GLY A 132 6.12 11.86 -19.74
CA GLY A 132 5.51 10.73 -20.44
C GLY A 132 4.44 11.22 -21.43
N ASP A 133 3.29 10.57 -21.43
CA ASP A 133 2.14 11.02 -22.22
C ASP A 133 1.29 12.11 -21.53
N ALA A 134 1.62 12.45 -20.29
CA ALA A 134 1.02 13.52 -19.49
C ALA A 134 -0.52 13.44 -19.37
N TRP A 135 -1.07 12.22 -19.25
CA TRP A 135 -2.52 12.04 -19.20
C TRP A 135 -3.16 12.80 -18.02
N LEU A 136 -2.57 12.73 -16.83
CA LEU A 136 -3.06 13.46 -15.65
C LEU A 136 -3.07 14.98 -15.88
N LEU A 137 -2.00 15.51 -16.48
CA LEU A 137 -1.87 16.94 -16.69
C LEU A 137 -2.83 17.42 -17.80
N ARG A 138 -2.95 16.67 -18.90
CA ARG A 138 -3.90 16.98 -19.98
C ARG A 138 -5.35 16.98 -19.52
N ASN A 139 -5.68 16.17 -18.51
CA ASN A 139 -7.00 16.09 -17.90
C ASN A 139 -7.19 17.06 -16.71
N GLY A 140 -6.26 17.97 -16.48
CA GLY A 140 -6.41 19.08 -15.54
C GLY A 140 -6.30 18.71 -14.06
N PHE A 141 -5.76 17.54 -13.71
CA PHE A 141 -5.59 17.14 -12.32
C PHE A 141 -4.49 17.97 -11.63
N THR A 142 -4.72 18.30 -10.37
CA THR A 142 -3.67 18.66 -9.42
C THR A 142 -3.14 17.37 -8.79
N VAL A 143 -1.82 17.17 -8.77
CA VAL A 143 -1.18 16.00 -8.16
C VAL A 143 -0.33 16.47 -6.99
N VAL A 144 -0.53 15.90 -5.82
CA VAL A 144 0.25 16.22 -4.62
C VAL A 144 0.73 14.94 -3.96
N SER A 145 2.01 14.90 -3.60
CA SER A 145 2.58 13.87 -2.74
C SER A 145 2.99 14.51 -1.42
N LEU A 146 2.46 14.03 -0.30
CA LEU A 146 2.69 14.57 1.05
C LEU A 146 3.35 13.54 1.96
N GLY A 147 4.50 13.88 2.56
CA GLY A 147 5.21 13.03 3.51
C GLY A 147 4.34 12.67 4.72
N TRP A 148 4.27 11.39 5.08
CA TRP A 148 3.49 10.90 6.20
C TRP A 148 4.28 9.96 7.13
N GLN A 149 5.44 9.48 6.67
CA GLN A 149 6.31 8.55 7.38
C GLN A 149 7.48 9.29 8.01
N TRP A 150 7.66 9.10 9.33
CA TRP A 150 8.79 9.69 10.04
C TRP A 150 10.11 8.97 9.73
N ASP A 151 10.00 7.67 9.43
CA ASP A 151 11.14 6.77 9.18
C ASP A 151 11.51 6.68 7.69
N ALA A 152 10.89 7.47 6.81
CA ALA A 152 11.30 7.58 5.42
C ALA A 152 12.72 8.15 5.33
N ASP A 153 13.57 7.55 4.48
CA ASP A 153 14.98 7.92 4.35
C ASP A 153 15.45 7.92 2.90
N GLY A 154 16.59 8.57 2.66
CA GLY A 154 17.25 8.68 1.36
C GLY A 154 17.05 10.01 0.66
N PRO A 155 17.82 10.27 -0.39
CA PRO A 155 17.76 11.52 -1.15
C PRO A 155 16.37 11.76 -1.75
N GLY A 156 15.83 12.96 -1.51
CA GLY A 156 14.53 13.38 -2.05
C GLY A 156 13.31 12.71 -1.40
N ALA A 157 13.48 11.92 -0.33
CA ALA A 157 12.36 11.35 0.39
C ALA A 157 11.52 12.43 1.08
N LEU A 158 10.20 12.41 0.83
CA LEU A 158 9.23 13.25 1.52
C LEU A 158 9.00 12.70 2.92
N ARG A 159 9.35 13.47 3.94
CA ARG A 159 9.32 13.04 5.35
C ARG A 159 8.21 13.73 6.12
N PHE A 160 7.77 13.04 7.15
CA PHE A 160 6.93 13.55 8.21
C PHE A 160 7.80 13.79 9.46
N PHE A 161 7.71 14.97 10.04
CA PHE A 161 8.50 15.40 11.20
C PHE A 161 7.57 15.55 12.41
N ALA A 162 7.56 14.54 13.27
CA ALA A 162 6.73 14.48 14.46
C ALA A 162 7.56 14.61 15.73
N PRO A 163 6.97 15.08 16.83
CA PRO A 163 7.61 15.04 18.14
C PRO A 163 7.77 13.60 18.64
N VAL A 164 8.70 13.38 19.53
CA VAL A 164 8.74 12.18 20.37
C VAL A 164 7.80 12.34 21.56
N ALA A 165 7.40 11.21 22.16
CA ALA A 165 6.57 11.19 23.36
C ALA A 165 7.40 10.84 24.59
N LYS A 166 7.03 11.46 25.75
CA LYS A 166 7.58 11.18 27.08
C LYS A 166 6.46 11.15 28.12
N ASP A 167 6.54 10.24 29.08
CA ASP A 167 5.58 10.18 30.18
C ASP A 167 5.99 11.18 31.28
N ASN A 168 5.31 12.33 31.35
CA ASN A 168 5.62 13.40 32.30
C ASN A 168 7.13 13.77 32.31
N GLY A 169 7.72 13.87 31.11
CA GLY A 169 9.14 14.16 30.90
C GLY A 169 10.08 12.96 31.08
N LYS A 170 9.58 11.80 31.49
CA LYS A 170 10.36 10.56 31.59
C LYS A 170 10.38 9.82 30.27
N THR A 171 11.51 9.19 29.97
CA THR A 171 11.67 8.31 28.83
C THR A 171 10.65 7.18 28.85
N ILE A 172 9.93 7.02 27.75
CA ILE A 172 9.10 5.84 27.49
C ILE A 172 9.98 4.79 26.82
N THR A 173 10.01 3.57 27.38
CA THR A 173 10.73 2.44 26.81
C THR A 173 9.76 1.38 26.31
N GLY A 174 10.22 0.52 25.41
CA GLY A 174 9.44 -0.58 24.88
C GLY A 174 10.30 -1.60 24.15
N LEU A 175 9.64 -2.60 23.58
CA LEU A 175 10.27 -3.62 22.76
C LEU A 175 9.90 -3.40 21.29
N LEU A 176 10.88 -3.57 20.42
CA LEU A 176 10.72 -3.48 19.00
C LEU A 176 11.19 -4.77 18.34
N ARG A 177 10.50 -5.24 17.32
CA ARG A 177 10.83 -6.45 16.60
C ARG A 177 11.13 -6.14 15.14
N GLY A 178 12.10 -6.86 14.59
CA GLY A 178 12.38 -6.90 13.17
C GLY A 178 12.67 -8.32 12.71
N ASP A 179 12.61 -8.54 11.40
CA ASP A 179 12.93 -9.82 10.78
C ASP A 179 13.59 -9.62 9.42
N LEU A 180 14.25 -10.66 8.95
CA LEU A 180 14.95 -10.70 7.68
C LEU A 180 15.05 -12.15 7.17
N MET A 181 14.90 -12.32 5.86
CA MET A 181 15.30 -13.54 5.13
C MET A 181 16.37 -13.15 4.10
N PRO A 182 17.67 -13.35 4.37
CA PRO A 182 18.73 -13.00 3.43
C PRO A 182 18.64 -13.84 2.15
N SER A 183 19.07 -13.27 1.03
CA SER A 183 19.25 -13.99 -0.25
C SER A 183 20.71 -14.31 -0.55
N GLN A 184 21.62 -13.82 0.30
CA GLN A 184 23.06 -14.10 0.24
C GLN A 184 23.63 -14.14 1.65
N PRO A 185 24.80 -14.78 1.86
CA PRO A 185 25.47 -14.75 3.16
C PRO A 185 25.81 -13.32 3.57
N MET A 186 25.53 -12.95 4.83
CA MET A 186 25.83 -11.65 5.41
C MET A 186 26.44 -11.83 6.80
N GLN A 187 27.39 -10.98 7.20
CA GLN A 187 27.94 -10.97 8.57
C GLN A 187 27.15 -10.04 9.50
N GLU A 188 26.53 -9.04 8.93
CA GLU A 188 25.84 -7.98 9.67
C GLU A 188 24.58 -7.52 8.93
N ILE A 189 23.61 -7.08 9.71
CA ILE A 189 22.35 -6.53 9.21
C ILE A 189 22.05 -5.20 9.91
N PRO A 190 21.49 -4.22 9.23
CA PRO A 190 20.94 -3.03 9.88
C PRO A 190 19.66 -3.39 10.62
N LEU A 191 19.33 -2.64 11.68
CA LEU A 191 18.04 -2.73 12.38
C LEU A 191 16.90 -2.12 11.54
N GLY A 192 17.23 -1.24 10.60
CA GLY A 192 16.29 -0.67 9.64
C GLY A 192 15.70 -1.71 8.71
N HIS A 193 14.62 -1.31 8.03
CA HIS A 193 13.97 -2.18 7.06
C HIS A 193 14.82 -2.36 5.80
N LEU A 194 15.12 -3.61 5.44
CA LEU A 194 15.72 -3.96 4.15
C LEU A 194 14.63 -4.38 3.16
N ILE A 195 14.61 -3.73 2.01
CA ILE A 195 13.78 -4.11 0.88
C ILE A 195 14.65 -4.20 -0.37
N MET A 196 14.58 -5.31 -1.10
CA MET A 196 15.39 -5.55 -2.31
C MET A 196 16.88 -5.21 -2.13
N GLY A 197 17.46 -5.60 -0.98
CA GLY A 197 18.87 -5.36 -0.68
C GLY A 197 19.25 -3.93 -0.29
N SER A 198 18.29 -3.01 -0.18
CA SER A 198 18.52 -1.62 0.26
C SER A 198 17.76 -1.30 1.55
N ILE A 199 18.28 -0.35 2.33
CA ILE A 199 17.60 0.16 3.53
C ILE A 199 16.37 0.95 3.07
N GLY A 200 15.18 0.57 3.55
CA GLY A 200 13.91 1.19 3.19
C GLY A 200 13.41 2.25 4.17
N GLY A 201 14.10 2.45 5.30
CA GLY A 201 13.72 3.44 6.31
C GLY A 201 14.67 3.48 7.51
N THR A 202 14.60 4.58 8.24
CA THR A 202 15.33 4.78 9.49
C THR A 202 14.74 3.91 10.62
N GLU A 203 15.56 3.45 11.53
CA GLU A 203 15.19 2.65 12.69
C GLU A 203 15.22 3.43 14.00
N TYR A 204 14.57 2.87 15.02
CA TYR A 204 14.87 3.23 16.41
C TYR A 204 16.20 2.60 16.82
N SER A 205 17.07 3.40 17.43
CA SER A 205 18.32 2.91 18.04
C SER A 205 18.05 1.99 19.21
N VAL A 206 18.98 1.07 19.47
CA VAL A 206 18.95 0.22 20.66
C VAL A 206 19.16 1.07 21.89
N ALA A 207 18.19 1.10 22.81
CA ALA A 207 18.27 1.91 24.03
C ALA A 207 19.14 1.27 25.11
N ALA A 208 19.24 -0.06 25.15
CA ALA A 208 19.97 -0.82 26.15
C ALA A 208 20.65 -2.04 25.49
N PRO A 209 21.86 -1.90 24.92
CA PRO A 209 22.53 -2.99 24.19
C PRO A 209 22.79 -4.25 25.02
N ASP A 210 22.99 -4.09 26.34
CA ASP A 210 23.29 -5.19 27.25
C ASP A 210 22.05 -5.78 27.93
N ASP A 211 20.83 -5.32 27.55
CA ASP A 211 19.58 -5.84 28.11
C ASP A 211 19.43 -7.33 27.74
N PRO A 212 19.24 -8.23 28.72
CA PRO A 212 19.04 -9.66 28.46
C PRO A 212 17.74 -9.96 27.69
N GLY A 213 16.81 -9.01 27.63
CA GLY A 213 15.60 -9.07 26.79
C GLY A 213 15.88 -8.88 25.29
N ASN A 214 17.07 -8.42 24.91
CA ASN A 214 17.49 -8.37 23.51
C ASN A 214 17.76 -9.80 23.01
N VAL A 215 17.01 -10.27 22.04
CA VAL A 215 17.10 -11.64 21.54
C VAL A 215 17.24 -11.68 20.02
N LEU A 216 17.97 -12.67 19.54
CA LEU A 216 18.06 -13.04 18.12
C LEU A 216 17.67 -14.51 17.98
N THR A 217 16.75 -14.79 17.05
CA THR A 217 16.31 -16.16 16.75
C THR A 217 16.44 -16.46 15.27
N VAL A 218 16.46 -17.75 14.93
CA VAL A 218 16.48 -18.24 13.56
C VAL A 218 15.50 -19.40 13.38
N ARG A 219 14.89 -19.52 12.20
CA ARG A 219 14.07 -20.67 11.79
C ARG A 219 14.15 -20.89 10.28
N ASN A 220 13.80 -22.09 9.82
CA ASN A 220 13.91 -22.46 8.41
C ASN A 220 12.69 -22.03 7.58
N SER A 221 11.52 -21.96 8.19
CA SER A 221 10.28 -21.53 7.55
C SER A 221 9.43 -20.73 8.54
N ARG A 222 8.35 -20.19 8.07
CA ARG A 222 7.37 -19.42 8.88
C ARG A 222 6.76 -20.27 10.00
N GLU A 223 6.48 -21.54 9.74
CA GLU A 223 5.85 -22.50 10.67
C GLU A 223 6.88 -23.18 11.57
N ALA A 224 8.16 -23.14 11.20
CA ALA A 224 9.21 -23.79 11.98
C ALA A 224 9.40 -23.13 13.35
N VAL A 225 9.77 -23.94 14.34
CA VAL A 225 10.07 -23.46 15.69
C VAL A 225 11.28 -22.52 15.67
N ARG A 226 11.18 -21.42 16.38
CA ARG A 226 12.29 -20.48 16.58
C ARG A 226 13.39 -21.10 17.42
N THR A 227 14.62 -21.02 16.95
CA THR A 227 15.81 -21.39 17.70
C THR A 227 16.52 -20.14 18.18
N LEU A 228 16.70 -20.00 19.49
CA LEU A 228 17.44 -18.88 20.09
C LEU A 228 18.92 -18.98 19.70
N ILE A 229 19.49 -17.87 19.23
CA ILE A 229 20.92 -17.72 19.01
C ILE A 229 21.55 -17.18 20.31
N PRO A 230 22.51 -17.90 20.92
CA PRO A 230 23.13 -17.47 22.16
C PRO A 230 23.75 -16.06 22.06
N ARG A 231 23.59 -15.24 23.11
CA ARG A 231 24.09 -13.85 23.10
C ARG A 231 25.59 -13.73 22.83
N ALA A 232 26.36 -14.74 23.17
CA ALA A 232 27.80 -14.80 22.89
C ALA A 232 28.14 -14.92 21.40
N GLU A 233 27.18 -15.31 20.54
CA GLU A 233 27.37 -15.48 19.10
C GLU A 233 27.07 -14.22 18.29
N TRP A 234 26.45 -13.20 18.88
CA TRP A 234 26.06 -11.98 18.19
C TRP A 234 26.18 -10.75 19.10
N GLN A 235 26.28 -9.57 18.49
CA GLN A 235 26.36 -8.31 19.20
C GLN A 235 25.80 -7.15 18.37
N PHE A 236 25.46 -6.07 19.03
CA PHE A 236 25.14 -4.81 18.36
C PHE A 236 26.45 -4.14 17.93
N ALA A 237 26.82 -4.36 16.68
CA ALA A 237 28.08 -3.90 16.11
C ALA A 237 28.01 -3.80 14.59
N HIS A 238 28.91 -3.01 14.03
CA HIS A 238 29.11 -2.79 12.62
C HIS A 238 30.59 -2.73 12.27
N THR A 239 30.98 -3.24 11.11
CA THR A 239 32.36 -3.21 10.64
C THR A 239 32.67 -1.88 9.97
N VAL A 240 33.59 -1.12 10.54
CA VAL A 240 34.10 0.13 10.01
C VAL A 240 35.59 -0.04 9.73
N ASP A 241 36.03 0.20 8.52
CA ASP A 241 37.45 0.05 8.09
C ASP A 241 38.06 -1.31 8.50
N GLY A 242 37.28 -2.40 8.34
CA GLY A 242 37.73 -3.75 8.68
C GLY A 242 37.76 -4.07 10.18
N LYS A 243 37.32 -3.15 11.05
CA LYS A 243 37.28 -3.33 12.49
C LYS A 243 35.84 -3.36 13.00
N LEU A 244 35.49 -4.38 13.76
CA LEU A 244 34.20 -4.48 14.42
C LEU A 244 34.06 -3.40 15.51
N THR A 245 33.08 -2.54 15.38
CA THR A 245 32.82 -1.37 16.24
C THR A 245 31.41 -1.44 16.81
N PRO A 246 31.19 -1.16 18.10
CA PRO A 246 29.83 -1.09 18.68
C PRO A 246 28.91 -0.17 17.86
N SER A 247 27.65 -0.61 17.66
CA SER A 247 26.64 0.13 16.92
C SER A 247 25.29 -0.06 17.61
N ASP A 248 24.51 0.98 17.73
CA ASP A 248 23.12 0.92 18.19
C ASP A 248 22.12 0.69 17.06
N ARG A 249 22.61 0.43 15.83
CA ARG A 249 21.82 0.35 14.59
C ARG A 249 22.08 -0.92 13.76
N HIS A 250 23.00 -1.78 14.19
CA HIS A 250 23.37 -2.98 13.44
C HIS A 250 23.50 -4.19 14.37
N ILE A 251 23.25 -5.36 13.82
CA ILE A 251 23.55 -6.65 14.45
C ILE A 251 24.64 -7.34 13.64
N HIS A 252 25.72 -7.71 14.30
CA HIS A 252 26.77 -8.60 13.79
C HIS A 252 26.56 -10.00 14.36
N LEU A 253 26.58 -11.02 13.48
CA LEU A 253 26.48 -12.44 13.85
C LEU A 253 27.77 -13.15 13.48
N ASN A 254 28.50 -13.72 14.48
CA ASN A 254 29.82 -14.31 14.30
C ASN A 254 29.87 -15.38 13.20
N ARG A 255 28.86 -16.25 13.12
CA ARG A 255 28.75 -17.29 12.08
C ARG A 255 28.07 -16.83 10.79
N GLY A 256 27.63 -15.59 10.74
CA GLY A 256 26.89 -14.98 9.63
C GLY A 256 25.44 -15.41 9.51
N PHE A 257 24.68 -14.59 8.82
CA PHE A 257 23.30 -14.84 8.41
C PHE A 257 23.30 -15.66 7.12
N GLN A 258 22.49 -16.72 7.07
CA GLN A 258 22.46 -17.66 5.95
C GLN A 258 21.26 -17.40 5.04
N PRO A 259 21.41 -17.56 3.71
CA PRO A 259 20.32 -17.40 2.76
C PRO A 259 19.15 -18.34 3.06
N GLY A 260 17.93 -17.85 2.83
CA GLY A 260 16.70 -18.62 2.95
C GLY A 260 16.25 -18.94 4.36
N LYS A 261 16.99 -18.50 5.41
CA LYS A 261 16.56 -18.61 6.80
C LYS A 261 15.91 -17.33 7.28
N ILE A 262 14.90 -17.44 8.13
CA ILE A 262 14.22 -16.30 8.75
C ILE A 262 14.91 -16.00 10.08
N TYR A 263 15.52 -14.83 10.17
CA TYR A 263 16.07 -14.29 11.41
C TYR A 263 15.11 -13.27 11.98
N GLU A 264 14.83 -13.35 13.29
CA GLU A 264 14.00 -12.39 14.00
C GLU A 264 14.78 -11.87 15.19
N TYR A 265 14.72 -10.55 15.40
CA TYR A 265 15.35 -9.89 16.52
C TYR A 265 14.36 -9.01 17.26
N VAL A 266 14.47 -9.01 18.59
CA VAL A 266 13.71 -8.14 19.50
C VAL A 266 14.70 -7.37 20.32
N TYR A 267 14.50 -6.06 20.47
CA TYR A 267 15.40 -5.20 21.22
C TYR A 267 14.67 -4.06 21.92
N ALA A 268 15.30 -3.56 23.00
CA ALA A 268 14.79 -2.43 23.77
C ALA A 268 15.00 -1.11 23.02
N VAL A 269 13.95 -0.29 22.98
CA VAL A 269 13.92 1.04 22.35
C VAL A 269 13.40 2.09 23.32
N ALA A 270 13.63 3.37 23.00
CA ALA A 270 13.24 4.51 23.84
C ALA A 270 12.67 5.66 22.99
N ASP A 271 11.91 6.54 23.65
CA ASP A 271 11.38 7.79 23.09
C ASP A 271 10.59 7.61 21.78
N PRO A 272 9.38 7.03 21.82
CA PRO A 272 8.58 6.76 20.64
C PRO A 272 8.17 8.05 19.92
N VAL A 273 8.21 8.03 18.59
CA VAL A 273 7.69 9.10 17.74
C VAL A 273 6.15 9.03 17.69
N VAL A 274 5.47 10.19 17.73
CA VAL A 274 4.01 10.30 17.58
C VAL A 274 3.65 10.08 16.10
N ALA A 275 3.83 8.84 15.65
CA ALA A 275 3.75 8.46 14.22
C ALA A 275 2.33 8.62 13.64
N GLY A 276 1.30 8.40 14.45
CA GLY A 276 -0.11 8.54 14.03
C GLY A 276 -0.49 9.93 13.53
N GLY A 277 0.33 10.96 13.83
CA GLY A 277 0.19 12.30 13.24
C GLY A 277 0.27 12.31 11.71
N GLY A 278 0.86 11.27 11.08
CA GLY A 278 0.86 11.11 9.64
C GLY A 278 -0.55 10.98 9.02
N PHE A 279 -1.49 10.37 9.74
CA PHE A 279 -2.90 10.34 9.33
C PHE A 279 -3.53 11.73 9.36
N ALA A 280 -3.26 12.49 10.44
CA ALA A 280 -3.74 13.86 10.56
C ALA A 280 -3.14 14.77 9.47
N ALA A 281 -1.86 14.59 9.11
CA ALA A 281 -1.24 15.34 8.01
C ALA A 281 -2.00 15.19 6.69
N ILE A 282 -2.34 13.96 6.29
CA ILE A 282 -3.12 13.68 5.06
C ILE A 282 -4.52 14.28 5.16
N ARG A 283 -5.22 14.08 6.28
CA ARG A 283 -6.56 14.63 6.56
C ARG A 283 -6.59 16.14 6.44
N ASP A 284 -5.69 16.80 7.17
CA ASP A 284 -5.72 18.25 7.35
C ASP A 284 -5.20 18.99 6.11
N PHE A 285 -4.28 18.37 5.35
CA PHE A 285 -3.88 18.89 4.05
C PHE A 285 -5.02 18.80 3.03
N ALA A 286 -5.76 17.69 3.00
CA ALA A 286 -6.94 17.56 2.14
C ALA A 286 -8.01 18.59 2.48
N SER A 287 -8.31 18.80 3.77
CA SER A 287 -9.24 19.81 4.25
C SER A 287 -8.77 21.23 3.92
N TYR A 288 -7.48 21.54 4.11
CA TYR A 288 -6.87 22.81 3.74
C TYR A 288 -7.03 23.11 2.24
N ALA A 289 -6.75 22.15 1.38
CA ALA A 289 -6.86 22.32 -0.07
C ALA A 289 -8.31 22.59 -0.51
N LYS A 290 -9.30 22.04 0.19
CA LYS A 290 -10.73 22.20 -0.14
C LYS A 290 -11.37 23.44 0.47
N HIS A 291 -10.94 23.87 1.64
CA HIS A 291 -11.68 24.85 2.44
C HIS A 291 -10.94 26.15 2.73
N THR A 292 -9.64 26.25 2.39
CA THR A 292 -8.87 27.48 2.57
C THR A 292 -8.77 28.23 1.25
N PRO A 293 -9.33 29.45 1.15
CA PRO A 293 -9.44 30.18 -0.13
C PRO A 293 -8.09 30.45 -0.82
N ASP A 294 -7.04 30.66 -0.04
CA ASP A 294 -5.68 30.96 -0.50
C ASP A 294 -4.72 29.75 -0.33
N ALA A 295 -5.28 28.54 -0.32
CA ALA A 295 -4.48 27.32 -0.30
C ALA A 295 -3.47 27.28 -1.45
N VAL A 296 -2.29 26.72 -1.21
CA VAL A 296 -1.28 26.55 -2.26
C VAL A 296 -1.79 25.69 -3.41
N THR A 297 -2.70 24.76 -3.12
CA THR A 297 -3.31 23.85 -4.11
C THR A 297 -4.84 23.82 -3.95
N PRO A 298 -5.55 24.92 -4.28
CA PRO A 298 -6.99 24.97 -4.09
C PRO A 298 -7.72 24.04 -5.06
N VAL A 299 -8.62 23.20 -4.52
CA VAL A 299 -9.42 22.24 -5.31
C VAL A 299 -10.81 22.05 -4.69
N ALA A 300 -11.74 21.53 -5.47
CA ALA A 300 -13.08 21.20 -4.98
C ALA A 300 -13.19 19.76 -4.41
N ARG A 301 -12.31 18.87 -4.82
CA ARG A 301 -12.33 17.42 -4.49
C ARG A 301 -10.94 16.88 -4.29
N VAL A 302 -10.80 15.91 -3.38
CA VAL A 302 -9.52 15.24 -3.10
C VAL A 302 -9.73 13.73 -3.15
N TYR A 303 -8.90 13.05 -3.95
CA TYR A 303 -8.84 11.59 -4.03
C TYR A 303 -7.52 11.12 -3.41
N GLY A 304 -7.61 10.39 -2.30
CA GLY A 304 -6.45 9.76 -1.68
C GLY A 304 -6.02 8.55 -2.50
N GLU A 305 -4.77 8.52 -2.88
CA GLU A 305 -4.17 7.44 -3.66
C GLU A 305 -3.04 6.79 -2.87
N GLY A 306 -3.02 5.44 -2.83
CA GLY A 306 -1.98 4.71 -2.14
C GLY A 306 -1.75 3.32 -2.71
N ILE A 307 -0.47 2.99 -2.93
CA ILE A 307 -0.03 1.72 -3.49
C ILE A 307 0.68 0.90 -2.41
N SER A 308 0.34 -0.41 -2.29
CA SER A 308 1.02 -1.32 -1.39
C SER A 308 0.88 -0.91 0.07
N GLN A 309 1.97 -0.59 0.75
CA GLN A 309 1.97 -0.05 2.11
C GLN A 309 1.00 1.12 2.26
N ASN A 310 0.89 1.96 1.25
CA ASN A 310 0.07 3.16 1.28
C ASN A 310 -1.39 2.89 0.95
N GLY A 311 -1.68 1.84 0.20
CA GLY A 311 -3.02 1.26 0.13
C GLY A 311 -3.47 0.77 1.51
N ARG A 312 -2.58 0.11 2.28
CA ARG A 312 -2.85 -0.29 3.68
C ARG A 312 -2.98 0.93 4.60
N PHE A 313 -2.18 1.98 4.38
CA PHE A 313 -2.35 3.25 5.09
C PHE A 313 -3.75 3.82 4.89
N LEU A 314 -4.26 3.87 3.65
CA LEU A 314 -5.60 4.37 3.37
C LEU A 314 -6.70 3.48 4.00
N ARG A 315 -6.52 2.16 4.03
CA ARG A 315 -7.42 1.25 4.76
C ARG A 315 -7.38 1.52 6.26
N ASP A 316 -6.21 1.72 6.85
CA ASP A 316 -6.07 2.04 8.28
C ASP A 316 -6.56 3.46 8.61
N PHE A 317 -6.33 4.44 7.71
CA PHE A 317 -6.88 5.80 7.79
C PHE A 317 -8.41 5.80 7.93
N LEU A 318 -9.09 5.00 7.10
CA LEU A 318 -10.55 4.84 7.17
C LEU A 318 -10.97 4.13 8.46
N TYR A 319 -10.30 3.03 8.82
CA TYR A 319 -10.57 2.28 10.04
C TYR A 319 -10.37 3.13 11.31
N GLN A 320 -9.34 3.96 11.35
CA GLN A 320 -9.06 4.85 12.45
C GLN A 320 -10.02 6.07 12.52
N GLY A 321 -10.81 6.33 11.46
CA GLY A 321 -11.79 7.42 11.41
C GLY A 321 -11.21 8.77 11.00
N PHE A 322 -10.03 8.79 10.36
CA PHE A 322 -9.38 10.05 9.96
C PHE A 322 -10.00 10.72 8.73
N ASN A 323 -11.03 10.16 8.12
CA ASN A 323 -11.71 10.85 7.02
C ASN A 323 -12.67 11.99 7.49
N ALA A 324 -12.92 12.10 8.79
CA ALA A 324 -13.50 13.29 9.40
C ALA A 324 -12.40 14.30 9.75
N ASP A 325 -12.45 15.51 9.21
CA ASP A 325 -11.59 16.60 9.68
C ASP A 325 -12.03 17.07 11.08
N GLU A 326 -11.34 18.01 11.67
CA GLU A 326 -11.66 18.48 13.03
C GLU A 326 -13.03 19.17 13.16
N ASP A 327 -13.60 19.61 12.05
CA ASP A 327 -14.96 20.16 11.95
C ASP A 327 -16.02 19.10 11.61
N GLY A 328 -15.63 17.83 11.48
CA GLY A 328 -16.50 16.72 11.06
C GLY A 328 -16.83 16.72 9.57
N ARG A 329 -16.06 17.45 8.73
CA ARG A 329 -16.24 17.45 7.27
C ARG A 329 -15.44 16.31 6.63
N ILE A 330 -15.90 15.84 5.48
CA ILE A 330 -15.19 14.82 4.72
C ILE A 330 -13.85 15.34 4.18
N ALA A 331 -12.74 14.66 4.49
CA ALA A 331 -11.42 15.03 4.02
C ALA A 331 -11.17 14.51 2.58
N LEU A 332 -11.22 13.19 2.40
CA LEU A 332 -11.07 12.55 1.09
C LEU A 332 -12.46 12.20 0.54
N ASP A 333 -12.76 12.68 -0.67
CA ASP A 333 -14.02 12.39 -1.38
C ASP A 333 -13.97 11.03 -2.08
N GLY A 334 -12.77 10.59 -2.46
CA GLY A 334 -12.49 9.28 -3.05
C GLY A 334 -11.22 8.67 -2.48
N VAL A 335 -11.14 7.34 -2.50
CA VAL A 335 -9.97 6.56 -2.06
C VAL A 335 -9.67 5.49 -3.09
N LEU A 336 -8.42 5.45 -3.57
CA LEU A 336 -7.87 4.41 -4.43
C LEU A 336 -6.77 3.67 -3.65
N ALA A 337 -7.11 2.53 -3.07
CA ALA A 337 -6.18 1.69 -2.32
C ALA A 337 -5.78 0.48 -3.17
N HIS A 338 -4.59 0.55 -3.79
CA HIS A 338 -4.08 -0.45 -4.69
C HIS A 338 -3.12 -1.41 -4.00
N VAL A 339 -3.26 -2.71 -4.27
CA VAL A 339 -2.42 -3.82 -3.79
C VAL A 339 -2.17 -3.80 -2.28
N ALA A 340 -3.20 -3.45 -1.54
CA ALA A 340 -3.18 -3.47 -0.08
C ALA A 340 -3.39 -4.88 0.49
N GLY A 341 -3.98 -5.79 -0.28
CA GLY A 341 -4.51 -7.04 0.24
C GLY A 341 -5.55 -6.79 1.32
N ALA A 342 -5.60 -7.64 2.33
CA ALA A 342 -6.49 -7.47 3.48
C ALA A 342 -5.90 -6.53 4.55
N GLY A 343 -4.62 -6.16 4.42
CA GLY A 343 -3.85 -5.54 5.48
C GLY A 343 -4.22 -4.09 5.79
N ARG A 344 -3.91 -3.69 7.01
CA ARG A 344 -3.72 -2.32 7.49
C ARG A 344 -2.23 -2.13 7.77
N GLY A 345 -1.81 -1.50 8.86
CA GLY A 345 -0.38 -1.39 9.14
C GLY A 345 -0.05 -0.88 10.53
N SER A 346 1.24 -0.96 10.87
CA SER A 346 1.80 -0.46 12.12
C SER A 346 2.05 1.05 12.05
N PHE A 347 1.00 1.85 11.76
CA PHE A 347 1.14 3.27 11.46
C PHE A 347 0.79 4.18 12.64
N ASN A 348 -0.06 3.71 13.56
CA ASN A 348 -0.50 4.46 14.74
C ASN A 348 -0.31 3.62 16.01
N TYR A 349 0.93 3.27 16.29
CA TYR A 349 1.33 2.50 17.47
C TYR A 349 2.50 3.18 18.16
N ARG A 350 2.64 2.94 19.46
CA ARG A 350 3.86 3.28 20.20
C ARG A 350 5.03 2.49 19.62
N PHE A 351 6.11 3.15 19.24
CA PHE A 351 7.23 2.60 18.48
C PHE A 351 6.82 2.05 17.11
N ALA A 352 5.87 2.70 16.44
CA ALA A 352 5.49 2.36 15.07
C ALA A 352 6.68 2.43 14.11
N GLN A 353 6.77 1.44 13.23
CA GLN A 353 7.78 1.33 12.17
C GLN A 353 7.10 1.29 10.80
N PRO A 354 6.59 2.42 10.30
CA PRO A 354 5.78 2.42 9.09
C PRO A 354 6.47 1.77 7.88
N SER A 355 7.78 1.99 7.72
CA SER A 355 8.54 1.44 6.58
C SER A 355 8.75 -0.07 6.64
N ARG A 356 8.67 -0.69 7.83
CA ARG A 356 8.98 -2.12 8.02
C ARG A 356 7.88 -3.07 7.55
N ASP A 357 6.72 -2.60 7.33
CA ASP A 357 5.48 -3.34 7.13
C ASP A 357 5.34 -4.04 5.77
N ALA A 358 6.44 -4.38 5.11
CA ALA A 358 6.45 -4.92 3.75
C ALA A 358 7.11 -6.29 3.60
N GLN A 359 7.76 -6.82 4.62
CA GLN A 359 8.40 -8.13 4.52
C GLN A 359 7.35 -9.24 4.37
N PRO A 360 7.48 -10.14 3.39
CA PRO A 360 6.50 -11.19 3.14
C PRO A 360 6.34 -12.16 4.30
N THR A 361 7.44 -12.39 5.03
CA THR A 361 7.47 -13.30 6.18
C THR A 361 7.05 -12.62 7.48
N SER A 362 6.99 -11.29 7.51
CA SER A 362 6.72 -10.50 8.71
C SER A 362 5.25 -10.09 8.87
N SER A 363 4.43 -10.22 7.84
CA SER A 363 3.01 -9.86 7.90
C SER A 363 2.22 -10.57 9.00
N VAL A 364 2.69 -11.73 9.45
CA VAL A 364 2.12 -12.50 10.58
C VAL A 364 2.44 -11.86 11.94
N PHE A 365 3.50 -11.07 12.05
CA PHE A 365 4.07 -10.65 13.32
C PHE A 365 3.95 -9.16 13.59
N PHE A 366 3.56 -8.39 12.59
CA PHE A 366 3.19 -7.00 12.75
C PHE A 366 1.65 -6.88 12.77
N PRO A 367 1.10 -5.85 13.39
CA PRO A 367 -0.34 -5.61 13.37
C PRO A 367 -0.79 -5.11 11.99
N THR A 368 -0.60 -5.96 10.96
CA THR A 368 -0.87 -5.68 9.56
C THR A 368 -2.14 -6.36 9.10
N ASP A 369 -2.16 -7.70 9.10
CA ASP A 369 -3.29 -8.50 8.62
C ASP A 369 -4.18 -8.85 9.82
N ILE A 370 -4.87 -7.86 10.35
CA ILE A 370 -5.70 -7.93 11.57
C ILE A 370 -7.15 -7.58 11.28
N PHE A 371 -8.06 -8.31 11.94
CA PHE A 371 -9.50 -8.04 11.89
C PHE A 371 -9.84 -6.60 12.36
N PRO A 372 -10.84 -5.91 11.75
CA PRO A 372 -11.70 -6.33 10.63
C PRO A 372 -11.04 -6.16 9.26
N PHE A 373 -11.49 -6.98 8.30
CA PHE A 373 -11.00 -6.95 6.92
C PHE A 373 -12.00 -6.34 5.94
N THR A 374 -13.28 -6.63 6.14
CA THR A 374 -14.41 -6.18 5.30
C THR A 374 -14.80 -4.74 5.60
N ASP A 375 -15.39 -4.06 4.63
CA ASP A 375 -15.88 -2.68 4.76
C ASP A 375 -17.08 -2.57 5.70
N LEU A 376 -18.03 -3.51 5.63
CA LEU A 376 -19.17 -3.61 6.52
C LEU A 376 -18.87 -4.48 7.74
N PRO A 377 -19.59 -4.29 8.88
CA PRO A 377 -19.38 -5.09 10.07
C PRO A 377 -19.62 -6.58 9.84
N GLU A 378 -18.67 -7.39 10.27
CA GLU A 378 -18.82 -8.84 10.36
C GLU A 378 -18.37 -9.35 11.74
N LYS A 379 -18.76 -10.58 12.07
CA LYS A 379 -18.37 -11.23 13.31
C LYS A 379 -17.25 -12.25 13.06
N ASP A 380 -16.12 -12.10 13.75
CA ASP A 380 -15.16 -13.19 13.84
C ASP A 380 -15.71 -14.30 14.73
N PRO A 381 -15.97 -15.50 14.20
CA PRO A 381 -16.62 -16.57 14.96
C PRO A 381 -15.76 -17.14 16.10
N LEU A 382 -14.44 -16.96 16.07
CA LEU A 382 -13.52 -17.47 17.09
C LEU A 382 -13.31 -16.50 18.24
N THR A 383 -13.20 -15.20 17.96
CA THR A 383 -13.03 -14.18 19.02
C THR A 383 -14.35 -13.60 19.50
N GLY A 384 -15.40 -13.71 18.69
CA GLY A 384 -16.70 -13.08 18.95
C GLY A 384 -16.73 -11.58 18.67
N GLU A 385 -15.61 -10.99 18.25
CA GLU A 385 -15.52 -9.57 17.88
C GLU A 385 -16.38 -9.27 16.65
N THR A 386 -17.10 -8.14 16.66
CA THR A 386 -17.87 -7.65 15.52
C THR A 386 -17.37 -6.27 15.18
N ALA A 387 -16.88 -6.08 13.95
CA ALA A 387 -16.39 -4.81 13.47
C ALA A 387 -16.32 -4.77 11.92
N GLY A 388 -16.34 -3.56 11.37
CA GLY A 388 -16.12 -3.25 9.95
C GLY A 388 -15.06 -2.16 9.76
N LEU A 389 -14.42 -2.16 8.62
CA LEU A 389 -13.40 -1.16 8.28
C LEU A 389 -13.98 0.27 8.28
N LEU A 390 -15.24 0.42 7.85
CA LEU A 390 -15.88 1.73 7.67
C LEU A 390 -16.78 2.16 8.85
N ASP A 391 -16.77 1.43 9.98
CA ASP A 391 -17.67 1.71 11.11
C ASP A 391 -17.59 3.17 11.57
N ARG A 392 -16.37 3.70 11.74
CA ARG A 392 -16.15 5.08 12.21
C ARG A 392 -16.52 6.12 11.17
N ALA A 393 -16.06 5.92 9.93
CA ALA A 393 -16.42 6.82 8.84
C ALA A 393 -17.93 6.86 8.60
N THR A 394 -18.63 5.76 8.83
CA THR A 394 -20.10 5.67 8.77
C THR A 394 -20.74 6.42 9.93
N ALA A 395 -20.24 6.26 11.15
CA ALA A 395 -20.74 6.98 12.33
C ALA A 395 -20.59 8.51 12.16
N ASP A 396 -19.46 8.95 11.62
CA ASP A 396 -19.16 10.36 11.37
C ASP A 396 -19.79 10.89 10.07
N LYS A 397 -20.43 10.03 9.25
CA LYS A 397 -21.05 10.35 7.94
C LYS A 397 -20.06 10.91 6.90
N VAL A 398 -18.84 10.43 6.93
CA VAL A 398 -17.73 10.85 6.05
C VAL A 398 -17.16 9.69 5.21
N VAL A 399 -18.02 8.74 4.84
CA VAL A 399 -17.59 7.61 4.00
C VAL A 399 -17.33 8.09 2.57
N PRO A 400 -16.11 7.93 2.02
CA PRO A 400 -15.78 8.32 0.66
C PRO A 400 -16.27 7.29 -0.37
N LYS A 401 -16.10 7.58 -1.67
CA LYS A 401 -16.13 6.55 -2.71
C LYS A 401 -14.82 5.78 -2.67
N ILE A 402 -14.85 4.44 -2.80
CA ILE A 402 -13.66 3.61 -2.55
C ILE A 402 -13.46 2.59 -3.67
N PHE A 403 -12.21 2.51 -4.17
CA PHE A 403 -11.73 1.38 -4.95
C PHE A 403 -10.66 0.63 -4.12
N PHE A 404 -10.95 -0.63 -3.80
CA PHE A 404 -9.95 -1.59 -3.37
C PHE A 404 -9.55 -2.41 -4.60
N SER A 405 -8.31 -2.24 -5.07
CA SER A 405 -7.82 -2.99 -6.21
C SER A 405 -6.61 -3.84 -5.81
N ASN A 406 -6.63 -5.10 -6.21
CA ASN A 406 -5.57 -6.05 -5.95
C ASN A 406 -5.15 -6.74 -7.24
N THR A 407 -3.93 -7.24 -7.29
CA THR A 407 -3.44 -8.12 -8.35
C THR A 407 -3.50 -9.58 -7.89
N SER A 408 -3.13 -10.50 -8.76
CA SER A 408 -3.08 -11.92 -8.44
C SER A 408 -2.17 -12.22 -7.25
N TYR A 409 -1.04 -11.51 -7.13
CA TYR A 409 -0.11 -11.69 -6.02
C TYR A 409 -0.75 -11.48 -4.64
N GLU A 410 -1.67 -10.50 -4.49
CA GLU A 410 -2.23 -10.18 -3.18
C GLU A 410 -3.07 -11.30 -2.58
N TYR A 411 -3.68 -12.15 -3.40
CA TYR A 411 -4.38 -13.34 -2.89
C TYR A 411 -3.42 -14.37 -2.29
N TRP A 412 -2.22 -14.46 -2.84
CA TRP A 412 -1.17 -15.37 -2.35
C TRP A 412 -0.28 -14.73 -1.30
N GLY A 413 0.02 -13.45 -1.42
CA GLY A 413 1.01 -12.75 -0.62
C GLY A 413 0.45 -11.86 0.49
N ARG A 414 -0.84 -11.49 0.44
CA ARG A 414 -1.46 -10.47 1.30
C ARG A 414 -2.89 -10.80 1.71
N ALA A 415 -3.28 -12.07 1.70
CA ALA A 415 -4.60 -12.57 2.13
C ALA A 415 -5.79 -11.78 1.55
N ALA A 416 -5.72 -11.32 0.29
CA ALA A 416 -6.68 -10.40 -0.29
C ALA A 416 -8.13 -10.91 -0.31
N ALA A 417 -8.34 -12.22 -0.29
CA ALA A 417 -9.68 -12.81 -0.20
C ALA A 417 -10.48 -12.30 1.00
N LEU A 418 -9.82 -12.02 2.14
CA LEU A 418 -10.48 -11.60 3.38
C LEU A 418 -11.23 -10.26 3.27
N ILE A 419 -10.96 -9.42 2.25
CA ILE A 419 -11.69 -8.15 2.10
C ILE A 419 -13.11 -8.33 1.55
N HIS A 420 -13.43 -9.52 1.01
CA HIS A 420 -14.72 -9.82 0.39
C HIS A 420 -15.26 -11.21 0.76
N THR A 421 -14.67 -11.87 1.74
CA THR A 421 -15.17 -13.13 2.30
C THR A 421 -15.43 -13.00 3.79
N SER A 422 -16.30 -13.87 4.32
CA SER A 422 -16.47 -13.98 5.75
C SER A 422 -15.17 -14.41 6.45
N ALA A 423 -15.00 -14.03 7.71
CA ALA A 423 -13.82 -14.34 8.51
C ALA A 423 -13.57 -15.85 8.72
N ASP A 424 -14.55 -16.70 8.43
CA ASP A 424 -14.43 -18.16 8.40
C ASP A 424 -14.23 -18.73 6.97
N GLY A 425 -14.16 -17.87 5.94
CA GLY A 425 -13.90 -18.23 4.56
C GLY A 425 -14.97 -19.08 3.87
N LYS A 426 -16.22 -19.08 4.38
CA LYS A 426 -17.27 -19.97 3.85
C LYS A 426 -18.23 -19.31 2.87
N GLN A 427 -18.29 -17.99 2.86
CA GLN A 427 -19.21 -17.22 2.02
C GLN A 427 -18.62 -15.85 1.66
N GLU A 428 -19.19 -15.21 0.63
CA GLU A 428 -18.89 -13.82 0.33
C GLU A 428 -19.41 -12.91 1.44
N ALA A 429 -18.61 -11.88 1.77
CA ALA A 429 -19.04 -10.79 2.61
C ALA A 429 -19.82 -9.75 1.78
N PRO A 430 -20.85 -9.10 2.34
CA PRO A 430 -21.51 -7.98 1.68
C PRO A 430 -20.55 -6.80 1.52
N ILE A 431 -20.69 -6.08 0.38
CA ILE A 431 -19.87 -4.91 0.04
C ILE A 431 -20.76 -3.67 0.12
N ALA A 432 -20.25 -2.58 0.69
CA ALA A 432 -20.96 -1.31 0.78
C ALA A 432 -21.19 -0.67 -0.60
N ASP A 433 -22.28 0.06 -0.78
CA ASP A 433 -22.69 0.66 -2.07
C ASP A 433 -21.65 1.63 -2.64
N ASN A 434 -20.87 2.28 -1.78
CA ASN A 434 -19.82 3.21 -2.12
C ASN A 434 -18.44 2.55 -2.29
N VAL A 435 -18.35 1.23 -2.30
CA VAL A 435 -17.12 0.44 -2.48
C VAL A 435 -17.18 -0.34 -3.79
N ARG A 436 -16.03 -0.44 -4.47
CA ARG A 436 -15.79 -1.39 -5.55
C ARG A 436 -14.50 -2.14 -5.26
N ILE A 437 -14.55 -3.45 -5.52
CA ILE A 437 -13.40 -4.35 -5.39
C ILE A 437 -13.02 -4.85 -6.77
N TYR A 438 -11.75 -4.67 -7.14
CA TYR A 438 -11.22 -5.06 -8.44
C TYR A 438 -10.02 -5.98 -8.28
N HIS A 439 -10.06 -7.13 -8.93
CA HIS A 439 -8.96 -8.07 -9.02
C HIS A 439 -8.42 -8.08 -10.45
N PHE A 440 -7.19 -7.63 -10.67
CA PHE A 440 -6.50 -7.63 -11.95
C PHE A 440 -5.70 -8.92 -12.12
N THR A 441 -6.13 -9.76 -13.06
CA THR A 441 -5.61 -11.12 -13.20
C THR A 441 -4.22 -11.20 -13.83
N GLY A 442 -3.39 -12.14 -13.36
CA GLY A 442 -2.06 -12.43 -13.91
C GLY A 442 -0.96 -11.42 -13.54
N LEU A 443 -1.31 -10.28 -12.92
CA LEU A 443 -0.35 -9.27 -12.50
C LEU A 443 0.37 -9.67 -11.21
N GLN A 444 1.63 -9.31 -11.12
CA GLN A 444 2.39 -9.29 -9.87
C GLN A 444 2.16 -7.97 -9.12
N HIS A 445 2.77 -7.82 -7.94
CA HIS A 445 2.58 -6.65 -7.05
C HIS A 445 2.97 -5.31 -7.69
N PHE A 446 3.94 -5.30 -8.57
CA PHE A 446 4.40 -4.15 -9.35
C PHE A 446 4.58 -4.53 -10.82
N PRO A 447 4.61 -3.56 -11.76
CA PRO A 447 4.80 -3.86 -13.17
C PRO A 447 6.11 -4.63 -13.42
N GLY A 448 6.02 -5.74 -14.17
CA GLY A 448 7.19 -6.50 -14.58
C GLY A 448 7.83 -5.97 -15.86
N PRO A 449 9.07 -6.42 -16.15
CA PRO A 449 9.77 -6.05 -17.38
C PRO A 449 9.14 -6.71 -18.61
N PHE A 450 9.17 -6.00 -19.72
CA PHE A 450 8.89 -6.59 -21.02
C PHE A 450 10.07 -6.31 -21.99
N PRO A 451 10.58 -7.34 -22.68
CA PRO A 451 10.26 -8.78 -22.60
C PRO A 451 10.38 -9.38 -21.19
N PRO A 452 9.76 -10.56 -20.93
CA PRO A 452 9.85 -11.21 -19.62
C PRO A 452 11.32 -11.52 -19.27
N GLU A 453 11.74 -11.12 -18.07
CA GLU A 453 13.09 -11.34 -17.57
C GLU A 453 13.08 -12.04 -16.23
N GLN A 454 14.20 -12.71 -15.91
CA GLN A 454 14.43 -13.28 -14.59
C GLN A 454 14.63 -12.15 -13.56
N GLY A 455 14.02 -12.28 -12.40
CA GLY A 455 14.30 -11.40 -11.27
C GLY A 455 15.76 -11.47 -10.82
N LYS A 456 16.21 -10.51 -10.01
CA LYS A 456 17.60 -10.42 -9.52
C LYS A 456 17.63 -10.22 -8.00
N GLY A 457 18.70 -10.67 -7.36
CA GLY A 457 18.87 -10.52 -5.90
C GLY A 457 17.73 -11.20 -5.14
N ASP A 458 17.06 -10.46 -4.26
CA ASP A 458 15.93 -10.96 -3.45
C ASP A 458 14.70 -11.35 -4.31
N LEU A 459 14.66 -10.91 -5.56
CA LEU A 459 13.59 -11.18 -6.52
C LEU A 459 13.95 -12.31 -7.51
N LEU A 460 15.03 -13.05 -7.28
CA LEU A 460 15.41 -14.18 -8.15
C LEU A 460 14.42 -15.35 -7.96
N GLY A 461 13.53 -15.53 -8.94
CA GLY A 461 12.55 -16.60 -8.98
C GLY A 461 12.96 -17.78 -9.85
N GLN A 462 12.24 -18.90 -9.76
CA GLN A 462 12.44 -20.09 -10.63
C GLN A 462 11.95 -19.83 -12.06
N GLN A 463 11.06 -18.87 -12.25
CA GLN A 463 10.50 -18.48 -13.55
C GLN A 463 10.76 -16.99 -13.83
N PRO A 464 10.76 -16.56 -15.10
CA PRO A 464 10.72 -15.12 -15.44
C PRO A 464 9.54 -14.42 -14.79
N GLN A 465 9.71 -13.13 -14.52
CA GLN A 465 8.66 -12.27 -13.95
C GLN A 465 7.49 -12.09 -14.92
N SER A 466 6.28 -11.93 -14.39
CA SER A 466 5.10 -11.56 -15.20
C SER A 466 5.29 -10.17 -15.80
N PRO A 467 5.25 -10.00 -17.14
CA PRO A 467 5.51 -8.72 -17.81
C PRO A 467 4.29 -7.81 -17.90
N LEU A 468 3.19 -8.18 -17.24
CA LEU A 468 1.94 -7.46 -17.33
C LEU A 468 2.01 -6.11 -16.64
N ALA A 469 1.30 -5.11 -17.17
CA ALA A 469 1.32 -3.75 -16.69
C ALA A 469 -0.08 -3.22 -16.42
N ILE A 470 -0.23 -2.45 -15.33
CA ILE A 470 -1.51 -1.91 -14.89
C ILE A 470 -1.78 -0.48 -15.39
N LYS A 471 -0.81 0.19 -16.03
CA LYS A 471 -0.85 1.62 -16.38
C LYS A 471 -2.20 2.08 -16.92
N TYR A 472 -2.72 1.41 -17.94
CA TYR A 472 -3.95 1.84 -18.63
C TYR A 472 -5.22 1.58 -17.79
N PHE A 473 -5.22 0.51 -17.01
CA PHE A 473 -6.29 0.24 -16.04
C PHE A 473 -6.29 1.27 -14.90
N TRP A 474 -5.09 1.71 -14.47
CA TRP A 474 -4.94 2.75 -13.45
C TRP A 474 -5.55 4.08 -13.89
N ARG A 475 -5.29 4.51 -15.12
CA ARG A 475 -5.91 5.70 -15.72
C ARG A 475 -7.42 5.62 -15.70
N SER A 476 -7.94 4.49 -16.16
CA SER A 476 -9.38 4.26 -16.18
C SER A 476 -9.99 4.29 -14.78
N MET A 477 -9.33 3.72 -13.77
CA MET A 477 -9.79 3.81 -12.39
C MET A 477 -9.83 5.27 -11.90
N ILE A 478 -8.80 6.08 -12.16
CA ILE A 478 -8.80 7.51 -11.80
C ILE A 478 -9.95 8.24 -12.50
N ALA A 479 -10.12 8.04 -13.82
CA ALA A 479 -11.21 8.65 -14.58
C ALA A 479 -12.60 8.23 -14.07
N ASN A 480 -12.77 6.94 -13.75
CA ASN A 480 -14.02 6.42 -13.19
C ASN A 480 -14.28 6.94 -11.76
N MET A 481 -13.24 7.12 -10.93
CA MET A 481 -13.38 7.74 -9.61
C MET A 481 -13.84 9.20 -9.73
N ASP A 482 -13.19 9.97 -10.60
CA ASP A 482 -13.56 11.38 -10.82
C ASP A 482 -15.01 11.51 -11.33
N ALA A 483 -15.42 10.67 -12.25
CA ALA A 483 -16.80 10.64 -12.76
C ALA A 483 -17.80 10.22 -11.68
N TRP A 484 -17.42 9.26 -10.82
CA TRP A 484 -18.30 8.80 -9.74
C TRP A 484 -18.50 9.87 -8.67
N VAL A 485 -17.42 10.56 -8.24
CA VAL A 485 -17.51 11.64 -7.24
C VAL A 485 -18.17 12.88 -7.82
N ARG A 486 -17.79 13.29 -9.04
CA ARG A 486 -18.29 14.54 -9.64
C ARG A 486 -19.76 14.52 -10.07
N SER A 487 -20.16 13.43 -10.69
CA SER A 487 -21.46 13.33 -11.39
C SER A 487 -22.27 12.11 -10.98
N ASN A 488 -21.83 11.36 -9.98
CA ASN A 488 -22.43 10.11 -9.54
C ASN A 488 -22.56 9.06 -10.69
N THR A 489 -21.71 9.17 -11.72
CA THR A 489 -21.62 8.16 -12.78
C THR A 489 -20.98 6.91 -12.22
N LEU A 490 -21.77 5.84 -12.09
CA LEU A 490 -21.29 4.59 -11.49
C LEU A 490 -20.10 4.03 -12.28
N PRO A 491 -19.02 3.60 -11.60
CA PRO A 491 -17.89 2.91 -12.22
C PRO A 491 -18.30 1.48 -12.66
N PRO A 492 -17.43 0.74 -13.36
CA PRO A 492 -17.64 -0.69 -13.58
C PRO A 492 -17.99 -1.42 -12.27
N PRO A 493 -18.83 -2.46 -12.32
CA PRO A 493 -19.17 -3.24 -11.12
C PRO A 493 -17.91 -3.92 -10.55
N SER A 494 -17.95 -4.29 -9.27
CA SER A 494 -16.88 -5.08 -8.65
C SER A 494 -16.64 -6.37 -9.45
N SER A 495 -15.35 -6.71 -9.64
CA SER A 495 -14.91 -7.89 -10.39
C SER A 495 -13.78 -8.58 -9.64
N TYR A 496 -14.08 -9.74 -9.06
CA TYR A 496 -13.16 -10.51 -8.21
C TYR A 496 -13.64 -11.97 -8.12
N PRO A 497 -12.75 -12.94 -7.83
CA PRO A 497 -13.10 -14.34 -7.74
C PRO A 497 -14.02 -14.63 -6.54
N LYS A 498 -14.95 -15.58 -6.71
CA LYS A 498 -16.00 -15.89 -5.74
C LYS A 498 -16.02 -17.35 -5.32
N ILE A 499 -16.41 -17.60 -4.07
CA ILE A 499 -16.63 -18.93 -3.52
C ILE A 499 -17.83 -19.60 -4.21
N ALA A 500 -18.91 -18.83 -4.39
CA ALA A 500 -20.20 -19.33 -4.88
C ALA A 500 -20.14 -19.96 -6.28
N ASP A 501 -19.24 -19.49 -7.16
CA ASP A 501 -19.04 -20.01 -8.52
C ASP A 501 -17.78 -20.85 -8.68
N GLY A 502 -17.05 -21.10 -7.60
CA GLY A 502 -15.83 -21.90 -7.58
C GLY A 502 -14.63 -21.24 -8.27
N THR A 503 -14.63 -19.92 -8.39
CA THR A 503 -13.49 -19.15 -8.90
C THR A 503 -12.56 -18.67 -7.78
N LEU A 504 -13.00 -18.74 -6.51
CA LEU A 504 -12.19 -18.58 -5.31
C LEU A 504 -12.26 -19.88 -4.50
N VAL A 505 -11.11 -20.49 -4.23
CA VAL A 505 -11.03 -21.83 -3.63
C VAL A 505 -10.00 -21.91 -2.50
N PRO A 506 -10.18 -22.85 -1.54
CA PRO A 506 -9.09 -23.19 -0.61
C PRO A 506 -7.87 -23.68 -1.37
N LEU A 507 -6.66 -23.43 -0.83
CA LEU A 507 -5.39 -23.80 -1.48
C LEU A 507 -5.34 -25.29 -1.88
N LEU A 508 -5.89 -26.20 -1.06
CA LEU A 508 -5.95 -27.64 -1.36
C LEU A 508 -6.82 -27.99 -2.57
N ALA A 509 -7.73 -27.10 -2.99
CA ALA A 509 -8.58 -27.27 -4.17
C ALA A 509 -8.05 -26.50 -5.41
N TYR A 510 -6.90 -25.86 -5.29
CA TYR A 510 -6.27 -25.13 -6.40
C TYR A 510 -5.77 -26.09 -7.47
N ALA A 511 -6.31 -25.98 -8.67
CA ALA A 511 -6.12 -26.97 -9.76
C ALA A 511 -5.17 -26.45 -10.85
N PHE A 512 -3.93 -26.13 -10.46
CA PHE A 512 -2.93 -25.69 -11.43
C PHE A 512 -2.45 -26.88 -12.31
N PRO A 513 -2.30 -26.69 -13.65
CA PRO A 513 -1.85 -27.74 -14.54
C PRO A 513 -0.41 -28.20 -14.19
N LYS A 514 -0.13 -29.50 -14.37
CA LYS A 514 1.22 -30.06 -14.15
C LYS A 514 2.13 -29.69 -15.32
N ILE A 515 2.67 -28.49 -15.32
CA ILE A 515 3.60 -28.00 -16.34
C ILE A 515 5.01 -28.52 -16.02
N PRO A 516 5.69 -29.17 -16.97
CA PRO A 516 7.04 -29.70 -16.75
C PRO A 516 8.04 -28.62 -16.34
N GLY A 517 8.80 -28.88 -15.27
CA GLY A 517 9.79 -27.92 -14.73
C GLY A 517 9.19 -26.76 -13.90
N VAL A 518 7.90 -26.80 -13.63
CA VAL A 518 7.23 -25.78 -12.79
C VAL A 518 6.79 -26.40 -11.47
N ASN A 519 7.34 -25.91 -10.36
CA ASN A 519 6.92 -26.27 -9.02
C ASN A 519 5.78 -25.35 -8.56
N GLN A 520 4.86 -25.89 -7.75
CA GLN A 520 3.77 -25.12 -7.16
C GLN A 520 4.08 -24.79 -5.68
N PRO A 521 3.64 -23.62 -5.17
CA PRO A 521 3.74 -23.32 -3.74
C PRO A 521 2.80 -24.22 -2.93
N HIS A 522 3.25 -24.61 -1.75
CA HIS A 522 2.49 -25.42 -0.80
C HIS A 522 1.68 -24.56 0.18
N GLU A 523 1.99 -23.26 0.23
CA GLU A 523 1.40 -22.31 1.16
C GLU A 523 1.13 -20.96 0.49
N ALA A 524 0.21 -20.20 1.05
CA ALA A 524 -0.01 -18.80 0.78
C ALA A 524 0.02 -18.04 2.11
N ASN A 525 0.30 -16.72 2.07
CA ASN A 525 0.30 -15.94 3.30
C ASN A 525 -1.09 -15.86 3.90
N GLU A 526 -1.18 -16.18 5.17
CA GLU A 526 -2.39 -16.10 5.97
C GLU A 526 -2.30 -14.98 6.99
N GLY A 527 -3.40 -14.30 7.26
CA GLY A 527 -3.56 -13.49 8.44
C GLY A 527 -3.77 -14.39 9.66
N SER A 528 -3.28 -13.98 10.82
CA SER A 528 -3.49 -14.71 12.09
C SER A 528 -4.13 -13.80 13.13
N ARG A 529 -4.83 -14.40 14.08
CA ARG A 529 -5.32 -13.71 15.28
C ARG A 529 -4.15 -13.46 16.21
N LEU A 530 -3.69 -12.23 16.25
CA LEU A 530 -2.48 -11.83 16.97
C LEU A 530 -2.86 -11.15 18.28
N ASP A 531 -2.06 -11.41 19.33
CA ASP A 531 -2.15 -10.71 20.62
C ASP A 531 -0.77 -10.13 20.97
N PHE A 532 -0.70 -8.81 21.00
CA PHE A 532 0.51 -8.05 21.34
C PHE A 532 0.50 -7.53 22.78
N GLY A 533 -0.38 -8.05 23.64
CA GLY A 533 -0.55 -7.65 25.03
C GLY A 533 -1.83 -6.83 25.29
N PRO A 534 -2.13 -6.50 26.53
CA PRO A 534 -3.48 -6.05 26.96
C PRO A 534 -3.96 -4.75 26.29
N ASN A 535 -3.03 -3.84 25.91
CA ASN A 535 -3.36 -2.52 25.38
C ASN A 535 -3.02 -2.37 23.89
N TRP A 536 -2.80 -3.49 23.18
CA TRP A 536 -2.34 -3.39 21.78
C TRP A 536 -3.38 -2.77 20.83
N ARG A 537 -4.68 -2.93 21.13
CA ARG A 537 -5.74 -2.30 20.34
C ARG A 537 -5.82 -0.79 20.53
N ASP A 538 -5.25 -0.29 21.62
CA ASP A 538 -5.07 1.14 21.89
C ASP A 538 -3.69 1.63 21.43
N GLY A 539 -2.98 0.81 20.65
CA GLY A 539 -1.71 1.16 20.01
C GLY A 539 -0.47 0.96 20.88
N VAL A 540 -0.57 0.27 22.04
CA VAL A 540 0.58 -0.01 22.91
C VAL A 540 0.92 -1.49 22.91
N LEU A 541 1.97 -1.87 22.18
CA LEU A 541 2.46 -3.23 22.06
C LEU A 541 3.42 -3.54 23.20
N THR A 542 3.11 -4.55 24.02
CA THR A 542 3.96 -4.96 25.16
C THR A 542 4.51 -6.38 25.02
N MET A 543 4.05 -7.12 24.01
CA MET A 543 4.49 -8.49 23.73
C MET A 543 5.12 -8.56 22.35
N GLN A 544 6.41 -8.91 22.28
CA GLN A 544 7.17 -9.10 21.05
C GLN A 544 8.05 -10.35 21.15
N PRO A 545 7.91 -11.33 20.24
CA PRO A 545 6.85 -11.45 19.24
C PRO A 545 5.46 -11.61 19.86
N PRO A 546 4.38 -11.36 19.10
CA PRO A 546 3.02 -11.55 19.59
C PRO A 546 2.70 -13.03 19.87
N LYS A 547 1.70 -13.28 20.69
CA LYS A 547 1.06 -14.59 20.72
C LYS A 547 0.26 -14.77 19.43
N VAL A 548 0.55 -15.86 18.73
CA VAL A 548 -0.12 -16.22 17.48
C VAL A 548 -1.28 -17.17 17.80
N GLY A 549 -2.49 -16.76 17.46
CA GLY A 549 -3.69 -17.58 17.54
C GLY A 549 -4.01 -18.24 16.20
N GLU A 550 -5.21 -18.81 16.09
CA GLU A 550 -5.69 -19.49 14.88
C GLU A 550 -5.64 -18.55 13.65
N PRO A 551 -5.16 -19.06 12.50
CA PRO A 551 -5.12 -18.30 11.27
C PRO A 551 -6.53 -18.04 10.73
N PHE A 552 -6.65 -17.04 9.87
CA PHE A 552 -7.80 -16.86 9.00
C PHE A 552 -7.66 -17.76 7.78
N PRO A 553 -8.77 -18.25 7.19
CA PRO A 553 -8.74 -19.10 6.01
C PRO A 553 -8.04 -18.45 4.83
N VAL A 554 -7.21 -19.22 4.12
CA VAL A 554 -6.57 -18.80 2.88
C VAL A 554 -7.37 -19.31 1.69
N LEU A 555 -7.82 -18.38 0.85
CA LEU A 555 -8.49 -18.66 -0.40
C LEU A 555 -7.70 -18.01 -1.54
N VAL A 556 -7.56 -18.74 -2.65
CA VAL A 556 -6.81 -18.30 -3.82
C VAL A 556 -7.68 -18.36 -5.08
N PRO A 557 -7.43 -17.50 -6.09
CA PRO A 557 -8.12 -17.54 -7.36
C PRO A 557 -7.88 -18.87 -8.08
N GLN A 558 -8.95 -19.51 -8.55
CA GLN A 558 -8.87 -20.73 -9.35
C GLN A 558 -8.44 -20.43 -10.78
N VAL A 559 -7.73 -21.36 -11.39
CA VAL A 559 -7.22 -21.23 -12.75
C VAL A 559 -7.93 -22.16 -13.74
N ASP A 560 -7.75 -21.87 -15.03
CA ASP A 560 -8.19 -22.71 -16.14
C ASP A 560 -7.15 -23.81 -16.49
N ALA A 561 -7.39 -24.54 -17.56
CA ALA A 561 -6.50 -25.60 -18.04
C ALA A 561 -5.13 -25.07 -18.52
N ASP A 562 -5.02 -23.78 -18.78
CA ASP A 562 -3.78 -23.10 -19.16
C ASP A 562 -3.02 -22.56 -17.96
N GLY A 563 -3.59 -22.64 -16.76
CA GLY A 563 -3.01 -22.09 -15.54
C GLY A 563 -3.25 -20.59 -15.35
N ASN A 564 -4.16 -19.98 -16.13
CA ASN A 564 -4.54 -18.58 -16.02
C ASN A 564 -5.81 -18.42 -15.17
N GLU A 565 -5.92 -17.35 -14.40
CA GLU A 565 -7.06 -17.10 -13.52
C GLU A 565 -8.36 -16.95 -14.27
N ARG A 566 -9.43 -17.53 -13.69
CA ARG A 566 -10.73 -17.67 -14.36
C ARG A 566 -11.62 -16.45 -14.23
N ASP A 567 -11.45 -15.64 -13.18
CA ASP A 567 -12.34 -14.52 -12.86
C ASP A 567 -11.57 -13.32 -12.32
N GLY A 568 -12.18 -12.12 -12.43
CA GLY A 568 -11.58 -10.83 -12.16
C GLY A 568 -11.59 -9.94 -13.41
N VAL A 569 -10.86 -8.84 -13.37
CA VAL A 569 -10.60 -8.00 -14.55
C VAL A 569 -9.50 -8.68 -15.37
N ARG A 570 -9.91 -9.39 -16.41
CA ARG A 570 -8.98 -10.17 -17.24
C ARG A 570 -8.35 -9.28 -18.31
N LEU A 571 -7.04 -9.13 -18.22
CA LEU A 571 -6.26 -8.39 -19.22
C LEU A 571 -6.35 -9.10 -20.58
N PRO A 572 -6.10 -8.40 -21.70
CA PRO A 572 -6.11 -9.04 -23.03
C PRO A 572 -5.17 -10.24 -23.12
N GLU A 573 -4.01 -10.18 -22.46
CA GLU A 573 -2.99 -11.24 -22.37
C GLU A 573 -3.50 -12.49 -21.63
N ILE A 574 -4.46 -12.33 -20.72
CA ILE A 574 -5.11 -13.44 -20.00
C ILE A 574 -6.29 -13.99 -20.81
N THR A 575 -6.97 -13.15 -21.56
CA THR A 575 -8.14 -13.53 -22.35
C THR A 575 -7.71 -14.24 -23.64
N ILE A 576 -6.63 -13.79 -24.28
CA ILE A 576 -6.04 -14.33 -25.52
C ILE A 576 -4.57 -14.70 -25.24
N PRO A 577 -4.31 -15.79 -24.47
CA PRO A 577 -3.01 -16.01 -23.87
C PRO A 577 -1.97 -16.61 -24.84
N LEU A 578 -0.71 -16.19 -24.67
CA LEU A 578 0.49 -16.80 -25.25
C LEU A 578 1.35 -17.48 -24.19
N ALA A 579 0.94 -17.39 -22.92
CA ALA A 579 1.64 -17.94 -21.76
C ALA A 579 0.66 -18.24 -20.62
N THR A 580 1.15 -18.94 -19.61
CA THR A 580 0.57 -18.92 -18.26
C THR A 580 1.18 -17.77 -17.48
N TYR A 581 0.33 -16.97 -16.85
CA TYR A 581 0.71 -15.90 -15.92
C TYR A 581 0.29 -16.34 -14.52
N ALA A 582 1.17 -17.15 -13.87
CA ALA A 582 0.86 -17.69 -12.56
C ALA A 582 1.00 -16.61 -11.49
N SER A 583 0.09 -16.61 -10.53
CA SER A 583 -0.06 -15.59 -9.47
C SER A 583 1.07 -15.58 -8.42
N TRP A 584 2.08 -16.38 -8.60
CA TRP A 584 3.19 -16.63 -7.69
C TRP A 584 4.46 -16.97 -8.45
N ASN A 585 5.61 -16.82 -7.81
CA ASN A 585 6.91 -17.32 -8.26
C ASN A 585 7.64 -17.93 -7.05
N LEU A 586 8.29 -19.05 -7.21
CA LEU A 586 9.10 -19.66 -6.15
C LEU A 586 10.54 -19.14 -6.20
N ARG A 587 11.18 -19.09 -5.06
CA ARG A 587 12.58 -18.65 -4.93
C ARG A 587 13.50 -19.59 -5.69
N ASP A 588 14.46 -19.02 -6.41
CA ASP A 588 15.53 -19.83 -7.03
C ASP A 588 16.36 -20.49 -5.92
N PRO A 589 16.79 -21.76 -6.10
CA PRO A 589 17.66 -22.43 -5.13
C PRO A 589 18.92 -21.64 -4.75
N ALA A 590 19.44 -20.81 -5.66
CA ALA A 590 20.63 -19.99 -5.41
C ALA A 590 20.47 -18.96 -4.29
N ILE A 591 19.22 -18.51 -4.01
CA ILE A 591 18.93 -17.57 -2.92
C ILE A 591 18.34 -18.25 -1.67
N GLY A 592 18.31 -19.57 -1.64
CA GLY A 592 17.81 -20.38 -0.54
C GLY A 592 16.28 -20.42 -0.42
N ALA A 593 15.77 -21.37 0.36
CA ALA A 593 14.34 -21.64 0.58
C ALA A 593 13.54 -21.77 -0.74
N PRO A 594 13.86 -22.77 -1.61
CA PRO A 594 13.28 -22.89 -2.95
C PRO A 594 11.80 -23.26 -2.96
N ASP A 595 11.25 -23.69 -1.82
CA ASP A 595 9.83 -24.00 -1.65
C ASP A 595 9.00 -22.76 -1.22
N GLN A 596 9.69 -21.66 -0.88
CA GLN A 596 9.06 -20.40 -0.49
C GLN A 596 8.85 -19.51 -1.71
N ARG A 597 7.81 -18.67 -1.67
CA ARG A 597 7.54 -17.72 -2.74
C ARG A 597 8.52 -16.54 -2.71
N VAL A 598 8.88 -16.06 -3.90
CA VAL A 598 9.51 -14.74 -4.05
C VAL A 598 8.49 -13.67 -3.65
N ALA A 599 8.96 -12.68 -2.93
CA ALA A 599 8.12 -11.55 -2.56
C ALA A 599 7.72 -10.74 -3.78
N PHE A 600 6.43 -10.37 -3.87
CA PHE A 600 5.89 -9.41 -4.84
C PHE A 600 5.82 -9.92 -6.29
N GLU A 601 6.28 -11.12 -6.61
CA GLU A 601 6.38 -11.63 -7.98
C GLU A 601 5.30 -12.64 -8.35
N ALA A 602 4.99 -12.65 -9.64
CA ALA A 602 4.24 -13.65 -10.37
C ALA A 602 5.11 -14.23 -11.50
N SER A 603 4.72 -15.37 -12.06
CA SER A 603 5.51 -16.06 -13.08
C SER A 603 4.97 -15.88 -14.48
N TYR A 604 5.87 -15.75 -15.45
CA TYR A 604 5.60 -15.94 -16.87
C TYR A 604 6.10 -17.31 -17.33
N ILE A 605 5.22 -18.13 -17.87
CA ILE A 605 5.53 -19.50 -18.33
C ILE A 605 5.03 -19.64 -19.76
N ALA A 606 5.92 -19.44 -20.74
CA ALA A 606 5.57 -19.46 -22.17
C ALA A 606 4.85 -20.75 -22.57
N PHE A 607 3.90 -20.68 -23.51
CA PHE A 607 3.36 -21.87 -24.15
C PHE A 607 4.37 -22.50 -25.13
N PRO A 608 4.33 -23.82 -25.35
CA PRO A 608 5.05 -24.43 -26.48
C PRO A 608 4.66 -23.74 -27.79
N LYS A 609 5.61 -23.52 -28.70
CA LYS A 609 5.32 -22.86 -29.98
C LYS A 609 4.53 -23.78 -30.92
N THR A 610 4.88 -25.06 -30.95
CA THR A 610 4.30 -26.06 -31.86
C THR A 610 3.77 -27.28 -31.14
N ALA A 611 2.88 -28.05 -31.79
CA ALA A 611 2.40 -29.33 -31.29
C ALA A 611 3.54 -30.35 -31.06
N ALA A 612 4.58 -30.32 -31.90
CA ALA A 612 5.76 -31.17 -31.75
C ALA A 612 6.57 -30.83 -30.49
N GLU A 613 6.77 -29.55 -30.20
CA GLU A 613 7.40 -29.10 -28.99
C GLU A 613 6.59 -29.49 -27.74
N ARG A 614 5.27 -29.26 -27.77
CA ARG A 614 4.35 -29.68 -26.71
C ARG A 614 4.45 -31.19 -26.41
N GLN A 615 4.46 -32.02 -27.43
CA GLN A 615 4.56 -33.46 -27.29
C GLN A 615 5.93 -33.87 -26.73
N LYS A 616 7.01 -33.26 -27.22
CA LYS A 616 8.39 -33.50 -26.75
C LYS A 616 8.58 -33.17 -25.27
N THR A 617 7.96 -32.07 -24.81
CA THR A 617 8.05 -31.61 -23.41
C THR A 617 6.98 -32.23 -22.51
N ALA A 618 5.99 -32.95 -23.07
CA ALA A 618 4.80 -33.43 -22.36
C ALA A 618 4.01 -32.30 -21.66
N ASP A 619 4.00 -31.09 -22.25
CA ASP A 619 3.23 -29.95 -21.73
C ASP A 619 1.73 -30.21 -21.93
N PRO A 620 0.89 -30.10 -20.89
CA PRO A 620 -0.55 -30.31 -21.01
C PRO A 620 -1.26 -29.20 -21.78
N ARG A 621 -0.67 -28.00 -21.85
CA ARG A 621 -1.25 -26.83 -22.47
C ARG A 621 -1.14 -26.90 -24.00
N LYS A 622 -2.14 -26.40 -24.72
CA LYS A 622 -2.06 -26.28 -26.19
C LYS A 622 -0.94 -25.32 -26.58
N SER A 623 -0.19 -25.67 -27.63
CA SER A 623 0.82 -24.79 -28.23
C SER A 623 0.20 -23.56 -28.90
N ILE A 624 1.01 -22.54 -29.18
CA ILE A 624 0.60 -21.33 -29.88
C ILE A 624 -0.02 -21.68 -31.24
N ALA A 625 0.62 -22.56 -32.03
CA ALA A 625 0.15 -22.98 -33.35
C ALA A 625 -1.15 -23.81 -33.30
N GLU A 626 -1.47 -24.46 -32.18
CA GLU A 626 -2.75 -25.17 -31.99
C GLU A 626 -3.89 -24.22 -31.58
N ARG A 627 -3.56 -23.00 -31.15
CA ARG A 627 -4.52 -21.98 -30.68
C ARG A 627 -4.88 -20.98 -31.76
N TYR A 628 -3.88 -20.55 -32.50
CA TYR A 628 -3.98 -19.45 -33.47
C TYR A 628 -3.48 -19.93 -34.82
N SER A 629 -4.33 -19.75 -35.85
CA SER A 629 -4.00 -20.17 -37.20
C SER A 629 -2.96 -19.28 -37.88
N SER A 630 -2.85 -18.03 -37.43
CA SER A 630 -1.86 -17.04 -37.91
C SER A 630 -1.69 -15.89 -36.92
N PRO A 631 -0.67 -15.02 -37.10
CA PRO A 631 -0.54 -13.77 -36.36
C PRO A 631 -1.79 -12.89 -36.43
N GLU A 632 -2.44 -12.84 -37.60
CA GLU A 632 -3.63 -12.03 -37.85
C GLU A 632 -4.87 -12.59 -37.11
N ASP A 633 -4.99 -13.92 -36.96
CA ASP A 633 -6.05 -14.57 -36.16
C ASP A 633 -5.87 -14.17 -34.68
N TYR A 634 -4.64 -14.28 -34.12
CA TYR A 634 -4.34 -13.84 -32.77
C TYR A 634 -4.69 -12.36 -32.57
N LEU A 635 -4.16 -11.47 -33.42
CA LEU A 635 -4.36 -10.03 -33.29
C LEU A 635 -5.84 -9.63 -33.47
N THR A 636 -6.60 -10.31 -34.30
CA THR A 636 -8.04 -10.07 -34.44
C THR A 636 -8.77 -10.35 -33.12
N ARG A 637 -8.47 -11.47 -32.46
CA ARG A 637 -9.05 -11.83 -31.15
C ARG A 637 -8.57 -10.89 -30.05
N TYR A 638 -7.28 -10.53 -30.05
CA TYR A 638 -6.69 -9.62 -29.07
C TYR A 638 -7.34 -8.22 -29.16
N LYS A 639 -7.52 -7.68 -30.38
CA LYS A 639 -8.24 -6.42 -30.62
C LYS A 639 -9.68 -6.47 -30.09
N SER A 640 -10.37 -7.57 -30.32
CA SER A 640 -11.73 -7.74 -29.77
C SER A 640 -11.74 -7.72 -28.23
N ALA A 641 -10.78 -8.36 -27.58
CA ALA A 641 -10.65 -8.32 -26.12
C ALA A 641 -10.36 -6.91 -25.59
N VAL A 642 -9.52 -6.13 -26.27
CA VAL A 642 -9.26 -4.72 -25.95
C VAL A 642 -10.54 -3.89 -26.11
N ASP A 643 -11.28 -4.08 -27.23
CA ASP A 643 -12.54 -3.36 -27.51
C ASP A 643 -13.61 -3.63 -26.44
N ASP A 644 -13.70 -4.88 -25.95
CA ASP A 644 -14.61 -5.24 -24.86
C ASP A 644 -14.23 -4.54 -23.54
N LEU A 645 -12.94 -4.41 -23.22
CA LEU A 645 -12.46 -3.68 -22.05
C LEU A 645 -12.76 -2.17 -22.15
N VAL A 646 -12.59 -1.57 -23.34
CA VAL A 646 -12.95 -0.17 -23.58
C VAL A 646 -14.45 0.02 -23.40
N LYS A 647 -15.29 -0.84 -23.98
CA LYS A 647 -16.75 -0.80 -23.85
C LYS A 647 -17.20 -0.91 -22.40
N GLN A 648 -16.54 -1.73 -21.59
CA GLN A 648 -16.79 -1.90 -20.17
C GLN A 648 -16.15 -0.81 -19.31
N ARG A 649 -15.42 0.15 -19.89
CA ARG A 649 -14.70 1.24 -19.21
C ARG A 649 -13.59 0.77 -18.28
N TRP A 650 -12.98 -0.39 -18.54
CA TRP A 650 -11.75 -0.83 -17.90
C TRP A 650 -10.51 -0.19 -18.51
N ILE A 651 -10.61 0.27 -19.75
CA ILE A 651 -9.59 0.95 -20.53
C ILE A 651 -10.18 2.21 -21.13
N LEU A 652 -9.42 3.28 -21.21
CA LEU A 652 -9.83 4.50 -21.88
C LEU A 652 -9.77 4.32 -23.40
N PRO A 653 -10.69 4.93 -24.18
CA PRO A 653 -10.65 4.83 -25.65
C PRO A 653 -9.32 5.29 -26.26
N GLU A 654 -8.66 6.28 -25.67
CA GLU A 654 -7.36 6.81 -26.11
C GLU A 654 -6.19 5.83 -25.90
N ASP A 655 -6.31 4.87 -24.97
CA ASP A 655 -5.27 3.88 -24.67
C ASP A 655 -5.38 2.61 -25.54
N ARG A 656 -6.45 2.48 -26.34
CA ARG A 656 -6.76 1.30 -27.17
C ARG A 656 -5.61 0.89 -28.09
N GLU A 657 -5.07 1.85 -28.86
CA GLU A 657 -4.02 1.55 -29.84
C GLU A 657 -2.70 1.13 -29.17
N ALA A 658 -2.39 1.69 -28.01
CA ALA A 658 -1.21 1.30 -27.25
C ALA A 658 -1.28 -0.15 -26.78
N LEU A 659 -2.46 -0.61 -26.35
CA LEU A 659 -2.69 -2.02 -25.97
C LEU A 659 -2.64 -2.95 -27.18
N ILE A 660 -3.19 -2.54 -28.33
CA ILE A 660 -3.10 -3.33 -29.58
C ILE A 660 -1.64 -3.50 -29.98
N HIS A 661 -0.85 -2.41 -29.95
CA HIS A 661 0.58 -2.48 -30.22
C HIS A 661 1.32 -3.39 -29.24
N ARG A 662 0.92 -3.40 -27.97
CA ARG A 662 1.42 -4.36 -26.99
C ARG A 662 1.14 -5.81 -27.41
N GLY A 663 -0.04 -6.13 -27.90
CA GLY A 663 -0.39 -7.47 -28.41
C GLY A 663 0.49 -7.89 -29.60
N GLU A 664 0.86 -6.97 -30.49
CA GLU A 664 1.83 -7.23 -31.58
C GLU A 664 3.22 -7.59 -31.04
N GLN A 665 3.67 -6.88 -30.03
CA GLN A 665 4.95 -7.16 -29.35
C GLN A 665 4.94 -8.51 -28.60
N GLU A 666 3.84 -8.83 -27.90
CA GLU A 666 3.65 -10.14 -27.23
C GLU A 666 3.74 -11.30 -28.21
N TRP A 667 3.07 -11.19 -29.36
CA TRP A 667 3.15 -12.22 -30.41
C TRP A 667 4.58 -12.37 -30.92
N ALA A 668 5.23 -11.25 -31.26
CA ALA A 668 6.60 -11.28 -31.77
C ALA A 668 7.58 -11.91 -30.76
N GLU A 669 7.42 -11.63 -29.48
CA GLU A 669 8.25 -12.21 -28.42
C GLU A 669 8.00 -13.71 -28.24
N ALA A 670 6.73 -14.12 -28.14
CA ALA A 670 6.36 -15.52 -27.88
C ALA A 670 6.68 -16.47 -29.04
N THR A 671 6.84 -15.95 -30.26
CA THR A 671 7.08 -16.75 -31.47
C THR A 671 8.53 -16.67 -31.99
N LYS A 672 9.42 -15.87 -31.39
CA LYS A 672 10.86 -15.86 -31.67
C LYS A 672 11.42 -17.29 -31.50
#